data_c3ede272e70e27a648fbbd523bc1e0d0
#
_entry.id   c3ede272e70e27a648fbbd523bc1e0d0
#
_cell.length_a   1.000
_cell.length_b   1.000
_cell.length_c   1.000
_cell.angle_alpha   90.00
_cell.angle_beta   90.00
_cell.angle_gamma   90.00
#
_symmetry.space_group_name_H-M   'P 1'
#
loop_
_entity.id
_entity.type
_entity.pdbx_description
1 polymer ?
#
loop_
_entity_poly.entity_id
_entity_poly.type
_entity_poly.pdbx_seq_one_letter_code
_entity_poly.pdbx_strand_id
1 'polypeptide(L)'
;MRRILIAGGGVLTLLAMAFVVFLRPTIVPAFDGTPFLKLGEKHDVRILRDTYGVPHVYGRTDADVAFGLAYAHAEDDFLTIQQSLMTSRGRLALVDVQTPRIVNGLLGNLFSAGGADPAITDYLVQLLKVRERIAANYEKDIPAATRAVLDGYADGINLYAAQHPDRVVAGFSPAEGHDVAAGFVFFTPLFFGLERHIRDLFEPTRQYELSTGQGGGSNAMAVAPKRSADGFTRLLINSHQPYTGPLAWYEVRLKSEEGWDMAGGVFPGSPFILHGFGPKLGWANTVNQPDLTDIYVLTVNPDNPNQYKFDGAWRDFERSAAEIQLRVLGPVAIRVTRDVLYSVYGPVIQRPHGAYAIRYATHDRVNQAQEYFALNKAQSWGDFENALRLQATPSQNYTYADATGRIAYIYNAVFPKRDPAYDWQKYLPGDTSRTLWTEYLPFDAIPRVIDPPAGFVFNANNQPFTATAAVDDLKPENFSPTLGIDTRATNRGLRLAELLSADTSISREDFRMIKFDKMYSKNSALAKLIADLTAIDFDNEKAERGEDLALLKQAQKILRGHDMTANADSRGAALAIMTGLPAVAATYAGKPERDAVPYLRQAIHALTTHFGRLDPKWSEVNRFRRGTIDEGVGGGPDTMRAIESGLEPGPDGKFEANKGDTLIYFVEWDQAGKVSAQSIHQFGSATLDSASPHYADQAPLYLREEMKPVWLDEAQVRQHLEREYRPGR
;
A
#
# COMPACT_ATOMS: atom_id res chain seq x y z
N MET A 1 20.82 -57.66 2.52
CA MET A 1 20.24 -56.64 1.59
C MET A 1 18.74 -56.83 1.33
N ARG A 2 18.21 -58.01 0.97
CA ARG A 2 16.77 -58.20 0.69
C ARG A 2 15.82 -57.85 1.85
N ARG A 3 16.22 -58.11 3.13
CA ARG A 3 15.37 -57.77 4.31
C ARG A 3 15.35 -56.26 4.63
N ILE A 4 16.39 -55.52 4.29
CA ILE A 4 16.45 -54.05 4.49
C ILE A 4 15.61 -53.33 3.41
N LEU A 5 15.58 -53.85 2.18
CA LEU A 5 14.74 -53.30 1.10
C LEU A 5 13.25 -53.52 1.35
N ILE A 6 12.88 -54.67 1.95
CA ILE A 6 11.46 -54.95 2.30
C ILE A 6 11.01 -54.10 3.49
N ALA A 7 11.85 -53.91 4.49
CA ALA A 7 11.56 -53.01 5.63
C ALA A 7 11.46 -51.57 5.19
N GLY A 8 12.34 -51.11 4.32
CA GLY A 8 12.31 -49.72 3.75
C GLY A 8 11.06 -49.49 2.89
N GLY A 9 10.65 -50.47 2.08
CA GLY A 9 9.42 -50.41 1.31
C GLY A 9 8.16 -50.34 2.18
N GLY A 10 8.13 -51.15 3.27
CA GLY A 10 7.01 -51.14 4.21
C GLY A 10 6.87 -49.80 4.97
N VAL A 11 7.97 -49.20 5.38
CA VAL A 11 7.96 -47.87 6.04
C VAL A 11 7.51 -46.76 5.06
N LEU A 12 7.98 -46.78 3.81
CA LEU A 12 7.55 -45.84 2.77
C LEU A 12 6.03 -46.01 2.46
N THR A 13 5.54 -47.22 2.40
CA THR A 13 4.10 -47.52 2.18
C THR A 13 3.25 -47.03 3.36
N LEU A 14 3.69 -47.22 4.59
CA LEU A 14 3.00 -46.74 5.79
C LEU A 14 3.03 -45.19 5.88
N LEU A 15 4.12 -44.57 5.53
CA LEU A 15 4.20 -43.09 5.44
C LEU A 15 3.31 -42.54 4.33
N ALA A 16 3.26 -43.19 3.17
CA ALA A 16 2.36 -42.84 2.08
C ALA A 16 0.87 -43.03 2.47
N MET A 17 0.53 -44.13 3.15
CA MET A 17 -0.82 -44.33 3.68
C MET A 17 -1.18 -43.31 4.76
N ALA A 18 -0.28 -43.01 5.68
CA ALA A 18 -0.48 -41.97 6.67
C ALA A 18 -0.70 -40.60 6.00
N PHE A 19 0.11 -40.25 4.98
CA PHE A 19 -0.05 -39.06 4.17
C PHE A 19 -1.44 -38.98 3.53
N VAL A 20 -1.91 -40.09 2.91
CA VAL A 20 -3.22 -40.13 2.26
C VAL A 20 -4.38 -40.07 3.26
N VAL A 21 -4.28 -40.79 4.40
CA VAL A 21 -5.36 -40.86 5.39
C VAL A 21 -5.47 -39.61 6.23
N PHE A 22 -4.33 -39.06 6.66
CA PHE A 22 -4.31 -37.89 7.58
C PHE A 22 -4.30 -36.52 6.87
N LEU A 23 -3.65 -36.42 5.71
CA LEU A 23 -3.50 -35.14 5.01
C LEU A 23 -4.50 -34.92 3.86
N ARG A 24 -5.26 -35.94 3.50
CA ARG A 24 -6.32 -35.91 2.46
C ARG A 24 -5.85 -35.11 1.21
N PRO A 25 -4.80 -35.57 0.52
CA PRO A 25 -4.28 -34.87 -0.64
C PRO A 25 -5.34 -34.76 -1.74
N THR A 26 -5.36 -33.61 -2.39
CA THR A 26 -6.22 -33.32 -3.54
C THR A 26 -5.37 -32.94 -4.74
N ILE A 27 -5.87 -33.22 -5.93
CA ILE A 27 -5.24 -32.72 -7.16
C ILE A 27 -5.86 -31.39 -7.49
N VAL A 28 -5.02 -30.37 -7.59
CA VAL A 28 -5.41 -29.04 -8.04
C VAL A 28 -5.70 -29.13 -9.54
N PRO A 29 -6.93 -28.85 -10.01
CA PRO A 29 -7.26 -28.93 -11.44
C PRO A 29 -6.47 -27.87 -12.24
N ALA A 30 -6.11 -28.23 -13.46
CA ALA A 30 -5.58 -27.27 -14.41
C ALA A 30 -6.70 -26.34 -14.90
N PHE A 31 -6.33 -25.12 -15.26
CA PHE A 31 -7.26 -24.16 -15.85
C PHE A 31 -7.69 -24.63 -17.25
N ASP A 32 -8.99 -24.69 -17.51
CA ASP A 32 -9.55 -24.90 -18.85
C ASP A 32 -9.94 -23.53 -19.45
N GLY A 33 -9.13 -23.04 -20.37
CA GLY A 33 -9.36 -21.76 -21.06
C GLY A 33 -10.37 -21.84 -22.23
N THR A 34 -10.76 -23.05 -22.65
CA THR A 34 -11.60 -23.25 -23.87
C THR A 34 -12.88 -22.40 -23.88
N PRO A 35 -13.66 -22.27 -22.81
CA PRO A 35 -14.89 -21.46 -22.79
C PRO A 35 -14.65 -19.95 -22.98
N PHE A 36 -13.42 -19.47 -22.75
CA PHE A 36 -13.11 -18.05 -22.66
C PHE A 36 -12.45 -17.48 -23.93
N LEU A 37 -12.06 -18.31 -24.89
CA LEU A 37 -11.37 -17.90 -26.13
C LEU A 37 -12.16 -16.89 -26.99
N LYS A 38 -13.48 -16.86 -26.86
CA LYS A 38 -14.37 -15.98 -27.63
C LYS A 38 -14.82 -14.72 -26.87
N LEU A 39 -14.30 -14.48 -25.66
CA LEU A 39 -14.71 -13.33 -24.85
C LEU A 39 -14.47 -12.00 -25.56
N GLY A 40 -13.40 -11.89 -26.34
CA GLY A 40 -13.12 -10.70 -27.15
C GLY A 40 -14.20 -10.31 -28.16
N GLU A 41 -15.07 -11.25 -28.55
CA GLU A 41 -16.20 -10.97 -29.45
C GLU A 41 -17.33 -10.20 -28.75
N LYS A 42 -17.43 -10.28 -27.42
CA LYS A 42 -18.45 -9.61 -26.61
C LYS A 42 -18.13 -8.15 -26.33
N HIS A 43 -16.85 -7.76 -26.44
CA HIS A 43 -16.37 -6.44 -26.03
C HIS A 43 -15.93 -5.60 -27.23
N ASP A 44 -16.37 -4.35 -27.27
CA ASP A 44 -15.96 -3.38 -28.28
C ASP A 44 -14.91 -2.42 -27.70
N VAL A 45 -13.66 -2.85 -27.74
CA VAL A 45 -12.51 -2.13 -27.17
C VAL A 45 -11.34 -2.09 -28.14
N ARG A 46 -10.60 -0.99 -28.12
CA ARG A 46 -9.30 -0.79 -28.78
C ARG A 46 -8.27 -0.41 -27.74
N ILE A 47 -7.09 -0.97 -27.84
CA ILE A 47 -5.93 -0.64 -27.01
C ILE A 47 -4.86 -0.05 -27.93
N LEU A 48 -4.44 1.17 -27.62
CA LEU A 48 -3.32 1.85 -28.27
C LEU A 48 -2.19 1.90 -27.23
N ARG A 49 -1.06 1.27 -27.51
CA ARG A 49 0.13 1.44 -26.68
C ARG A 49 1.00 2.52 -27.27
N ASP A 50 1.41 3.46 -26.42
CA ASP A 50 2.35 4.50 -26.83
C ASP A 50 3.81 4.01 -26.75
N THR A 51 4.76 4.85 -27.14
CA THR A 51 6.20 4.55 -27.21
C THR A 51 6.84 4.27 -25.84
N TYR A 52 6.11 4.46 -24.73
CA TYR A 52 6.50 4.07 -23.36
C TYR A 52 5.74 2.83 -22.88
N GLY A 53 5.03 2.16 -23.75
CA GLY A 53 4.23 0.98 -23.43
C GLY A 53 2.96 1.27 -22.65
N VAL A 54 2.62 2.54 -22.37
CA VAL A 54 1.42 2.88 -21.60
C VAL A 54 0.17 2.58 -22.44
N PRO A 55 -0.78 1.77 -21.93
CA PRO A 55 -1.99 1.47 -22.67
C PRO A 55 -3.02 2.61 -22.56
N HIS A 56 -3.52 3.03 -23.71
CA HIS A 56 -4.68 3.90 -23.88
C HIS A 56 -5.86 3.03 -24.31
N VAL A 57 -6.79 2.80 -23.40
CA VAL A 57 -7.92 1.87 -23.59
C VAL A 57 -9.18 2.66 -23.97
N TYR A 58 -9.70 2.40 -25.15
CA TYR A 58 -10.91 3.03 -25.67
C TYR A 58 -12.00 1.98 -25.85
N GLY A 59 -13.10 2.10 -25.11
CA GLY A 59 -14.23 1.17 -25.15
C GLY A 59 -15.54 1.88 -25.42
N ARG A 60 -16.52 1.14 -25.94
CA ARG A 60 -17.87 1.66 -26.11
C ARG A 60 -18.57 1.82 -24.75
N THR A 61 -18.44 0.82 -23.89
CA THR A 61 -18.99 0.83 -22.53
C THR A 61 -17.86 0.87 -21.49
N ASP A 62 -18.23 1.19 -20.23
CA ASP A 62 -17.29 1.13 -19.10
C ASP A 62 -16.77 -0.31 -18.87
N ALA A 63 -17.64 -1.31 -19.11
CA ALA A 63 -17.26 -2.72 -19.04
C ALA A 63 -16.25 -3.13 -20.11
N ASP A 64 -16.39 -2.58 -21.35
CA ASP A 64 -15.41 -2.80 -22.42
C ASP A 64 -14.03 -2.21 -22.06
N VAL A 65 -14.02 -1.03 -21.44
CA VAL A 65 -12.79 -0.40 -20.96
C VAL A 65 -12.13 -1.26 -19.89
N ALA A 66 -12.89 -1.78 -18.92
CA ALA A 66 -12.37 -2.66 -17.87
C ALA A 66 -11.81 -3.96 -18.44
N PHE A 67 -12.47 -4.55 -19.44
CA PHE A 67 -11.98 -5.71 -20.17
C PHE A 67 -10.64 -5.42 -20.86
N GLY A 68 -10.53 -4.30 -21.58
CA GLY A 68 -9.31 -3.89 -22.25
C GLY A 68 -8.16 -3.61 -21.28
N LEU A 69 -8.45 -2.94 -20.16
CA LEU A 69 -7.46 -2.70 -19.09
C LEU A 69 -6.92 -4.02 -18.54
N ALA A 70 -7.81 -4.96 -18.19
CA ALA A 70 -7.42 -6.25 -17.64
C ALA A 70 -6.50 -7.02 -18.58
N TYR A 71 -6.84 -7.05 -19.87
CA TYR A 71 -6.04 -7.70 -20.89
C TYR A 71 -4.66 -7.04 -21.07
N ALA A 72 -4.62 -5.70 -21.21
CA ALA A 72 -3.36 -4.96 -21.38
C ALA A 72 -2.45 -5.10 -20.15
N HIS A 73 -3.01 -5.06 -18.93
CA HIS A 73 -2.23 -5.23 -17.71
C HIS A 73 -1.71 -6.67 -17.58
N ALA A 74 -2.49 -7.67 -18.01
CA ALA A 74 -2.06 -9.07 -18.02
C ALA A 74 -0.91 -9.34 -19.02
N GLU A 75 -0.79 -8.59 -20.11
CA GLU A 75 0.36 -8.68 -21.01
C GLU A 75 1.66 -8.34 -20.27
N ASP A 76 1.62 -7.36 -19.37
CA ASP A 76 2.79 -6.81 -18.67
C ASP A 76 3.06 -7.49 -17.31
N ASP A 77 2.02 -7.83 -16.53
CA ASP A 77 2.16 -8.42 -15.19
C ASP A 77 1.03 -9.39 -14.82
N PHE A 78 0.89 -10.48 -15.58
CA PHE A 78 -0.15 -11.48 -15.31
C PHE A 78 0.04 -12.22 -13.99
N LEU A 79 1.29 -12.44 -13.57
CA LEU A 79 1.59 -13.19 -12.35
C LEU A 79 1.00 -12.47 -11.12
N THR A 80 1.25 -11.17 -10.98
CA THR A 80 0.77 -10.41 -9.81
C THR A 80 -0.75 -10.27 -9.81
N ILE A 81 -1.38 -10.14 -11.00
CA ILE A 81 -2.85 -10.13 -11.10
C ILE A 81 -3.44 -11.44 -10.60
N GLN A 82 -2.86 -12.59 -11.04
CA GLN A 82 -3.31 -13.90 -10.55
C GLN A 82 -3.12 -14.02 -9.04
N GLN A 83 -1.98 -13.59 -8.48
CA GLN A 83 -1.74 -13.61 -7.04
C GLN A 83 -2.76 -12.76 -6.27
N SER A 84 -3.10 -11.58 -6.77
CA SER A 84 -4.14 -10.72 -6.17
C SER A 84 -5.51 -11.38 -6.16
N LEU A 85 -5.92 -12.03 -7.26
CA LEU A 85 -7.17 -12.78 -7.34
C LEU A 85 -7.15 -14.04 -6.47
N MET A 86 -6.06 -14.77 -6.42
CA MET A 86 -5.91 -15.93 -5.54
C MET A 86 -5.96 -15.52 -4.07
N THR A 87 -5.39 -14.36 -3.71
CA THR A 87 -5.51 -13.76 -2.38
C THR A 87 -6.97 -13.49 -2.03
N SER A 88 -7.71 -12.79 -2.89
CA SER A 88 -9.12 -12.48 -2.62
C SER A 88 -10.03 -13.71 -2.45
N ARG A 89 -9.59 -14.84 -2.97
CA ARG A 89 -10.24 -16.15 -2.82
C ARG A 89 -9.83 -16.92 -1.58
N GLY A 90 -8.77 -16.50 -0.86
CA GLY A 90 -8.16 -17.29 0.20
C GLY A 90 -7.49 -18.57 -0.33
N ARG A 91 -6.79 -18.46 -1.47
CA ARG A 91 -6.12 -19.57 -2.18
C ARG A 91 -4.69 -19.22 -2.61
N LEU A 92 -4.09 -18.21 -2.03
CA LEU A 92 -2.73 -17.77 -2.38
C LEU A 92 -1.69 -18.89 -2.13
N ALA A 93 -1.91 -19.74 -1.11
CA ALA A 93 -1.01 -20.84 -0.78
C ALA A 93 -1.01 -22.01 -1.81
N LEU A 94 -1.84 -21.93 -2.87
CA LEU A 94 -1.76 -22.81 -4.02
C LEU A 94 -0.78 -22.34 -5.10
N VAL A 95 -0.40 -21.05 -5.13
CA VAL A 95 0.45 -20.49 -6.17
C VAL A 95 1.85 -21.10 -6.12
N ASP A 96 2.44 -21.19 -4.93
CA ASP A 96 3.78 -21.72 -4.72
C ASP A 96 3.80 -22.96 -3.83
N VAL A 97 4.84 -23.80 -3.99
CA VAL A 97 5.03 -25.01 -3.16
C VAL A 97 5.43 -24.61 -1.73
N GLN A 98 4.66 -25.04 -0.74
CA GLN A 98 4.80 -24.67 0.67
C GLN A 98 5.57 -25.69 1.51
N THR A 99 6.42 -26.52 0.92
CA THR A 99 7.03 -27.71 1.55
C THR A 99 7.84 -27.47 2.85
N PRO A 100 8.63 -26.42 3.00
CA PRO A 100 9.46 -26.26 4.21
C PRO A 100 8.69 -25.80 5.45
N ARG A 101 7.52 -25.18 5.28
CA ARG A 101 6.78 -24.51 6.35
C ARG A 101 5.78 -25.41 7.07
N ILE A 102 5.37 -26.51 6.43
CA ILE A 102 4.47 -27.51 7.00
C ILE A 102 5.10 -28.24 8.18
N VAL A 103 6.44 -28.41 8.17
CA VAL A 103 7.19 -29.17 9.18
C VAL A 103 7.41 -28.36 10.47
N ASN A 104 7.47 -27.04 10.39
CA ASN A 104 7.80 -26.17 11.53
C ASN A 104 6.60 -25.60 12.30
N GLY A 105 5.41 -26.14 12.09
CA GLY A 105 4.19 -25.74 12.79
C GLY A 105 3.51 -24.54 12.16
N LEU A 106 2.31 -24.76 11.65
CA LEU A 106 1.47 -23.86 10.85
C LEU A 106 1.12 -22.51 11.51
N LEU A 107 1.55 -22.22 12.71
CA LEU A 107 1.18 -21.02 13.47
C LEU A 107 2.36 -20.38 14.23
N GLY A 108 3.58 -20.89 14.10
CA GLY A 108 4.74 -20.39 14.85
C GLY A 108 5.31 -19.07 14.30
N ASN A 109 5.20 -18.83 12.99
CA ASN A 109 5.76 -17.64 12.33
C ASN A 109 4.77 -17.07 11.30
N LEU A 110 3.66 -16.56 11.81
CA LEU A 110 2.58 -15.97 11.02
C LEU A 110 3.05 -14.77 10.18
N PHE A 111 4.04 -14.03 10.64
CA PHE A 111 4.51 -12.79 10.03
C PHE A 111 6.04 -12.73 10.06
N SER A 112 6.68 -13.49 9.18
CA SER A 112 8.14 -13.37 9.03
C SER A 112 8.51 -12.09 8.26
N ALA A 113 9.72 -11.59 8.48
CA ALA A 113 10.24 -10.35 7.91
C ALA A 113 10.30 -10.27 6.36
N GLY A 114 9.76 -11.26 5.65
CA GLY A 114 9.78 -11.34 4.18
C GLY A 114 8.40 -11.24 3.49
N GLY A 115 7.35 -10.77 4.20
CA GLY A 115 5.99 -10.68 3.68
C GLY A 115 5.01 -11.63 4.38
N ALA A 116 3.71 -11.42 4.16
CA ALA A 116 2.68 -12.28 4.74
C ALA A 116 2.77 -13.71 4.18
N ASP A 117 2.75 -14.70 5.07
CA ASP A 117 2.71 -16.11 4.66
C ASP A 117 1.42 -16.37 3.87
N PRO A 118 1.49 -16.99 2.67
CA PRO A 118 0.30 -17.26 1.87
C PRO A 118 -0.80 -18.02 2.61
N ALA A 119 -0.44 -18.99 3.46
CA ALA A 119 -1.42 -19.77 4.23
C ALA A 119 -2.14 -18.93 5.28
N ILE A 120 -1.47 -17.92 5.78
CA ILE A 120 -2.03 -16.98 6.75
C ILE A 120 -2.93 -15.98 6.06
N THR A 121 -2.51 -15.48 4.92
CA THR A 121 -3.35 -14.63 4.09
C THR A 121 -4.67 -15.36 3.76
N ASP A 122 -4.61 -16.64 3.35
CA ASP A 122 -5.79 -17.45 3.10
C ASP A 122 -6.66 -17.66 4.35
N TYR A 123 -6.03 -17.82 5.52
CA TYR A 123 -6.75 -17.86 6.78
C TYR A 123 -7.45 -16.54 7.10
N LEU A 124 -6.76 -15.39 6.90
CA LEU A 124 -7.32 -14.07 7.18
C LEU A 124 -8.53 -13.74 6.29
N VAL A 125 -8.51 -14.11 5.02
CA VAL A 125 -9.66 -13.92 4.11
C VAL A 125 -10.89 -14.63 4.66
N GLN A 126 -10.74 -15.83 5.21
CA GLN A 126 -11.82 -16.63 5.82
C GLN A 126 -12.18 -16.11 7.22
N LEU A 127 -11.20 -15.74 8.05
CA LEU A 127 -11.42 -15.12 9.37
C LEU A 127 -12.27 -13.84 9.25
N LEU A 128 -12.02 -13.02 8.23
CA LEU A 128 -12.76 -11.78 7.98
C LEU A 128 -14.05 -12.00 7.17
N LYS A 129 -14.41 -13.25 6.86
CA LYS A 129 -15.61 -13.65 6.09
C LYS A 129 -15.74 -12.88 4.77
N VAL A 130 -14.61 -12.63 4.08
CA VAL A 130 -14.61 -11.77 2.88
C VAL A 130 -15.52 -12.35 1.80
N ARG A 131 -15.38 -13.65 1.50
CA ARG A 131 -16.17 -14.31 0.45
C ARG A 131 -17.65 -14.42 0.80
N GLU A 132 -17.95 -14.77 2.05
CA GLU A 132 -19.33 -14.87 2.56
C GLU A 132 -20.03 -13.51 2.52
N ARG A 133 -19.33 -12.44 2.90
CA ARG A 133 -19.87 -11.07 2.84
C ARG A 133 -20.18 -10.65 1.41
N ILE A 134 -19.27 -10.92 0.48
CA ILE A 134 -19.51 -10.68 -0.95
C ILE A 134 -20.70 -11.50 -1.45
N ALA A 135 -20.72 -12.80 -1.22
CA ALA A 135 -21.81 -13.66 -1.67
C ALA A 135 -23.19 -13.22 -1.16
N ALA A 136 -23.25 -12.72 0.09
CA ALA A 136 -24.52 -12.27 0.69
C ALA A 136 -24.99 -10.91 0.22
N ASN A 137 -24.09 -10.01 -0.25
CA ASN A 137 -24.42 -8.61 -0.46
C ASN A 137 -24.07 -8.08 -1.87
N TYR A 138 -23.42 -8.87 -2.74
CA TYR A 138 -22.95 -8.44 -4.06
C TYR A 138 -24.07 -7.81 -4.92
N GLU A 139 -25.19 -8.52 -5.06
CA GLU A 139 -26.32 -8.06 -5.86
C GLU A 139 -27.07 -6.89 -5.21
N LYS A 140 -27.08 -6.83 -3.88
CA LYS A 140 -27.82 -5.84 -3.11
C LYS A 140 -27.08 -4.52 -2.98
N ASP A 141 -25.78 -4.56 -2.68
CA ASP A 141 -25.00 -3.39 -2.27
C ASP A 141 -24.09 -2.85 -3.38
N ILE A 142 -23.86 -3.62 -4.46
CA ILE A 142 -23.09 -3.18 -5.62
C ILE A 142 -24.03 -2.98 -6.82
N PRO A 143 -24.15 -1.74 -7.33
CA PRO A 143 -25.01 -1.43 -8.49
C PRO A 143 -24.67 -2.21 -9.74
N ALA A 144 -25.65 -2.50 -10.58
CA ALA A 144 -25.50 -3.28 -11.81
C ALA A 144 -24.41 -2.73 -12.76
N ALA A 145 -24.29 -1.40 -12.88
CA ALA A 145 -23.24 -0.78 -13.69
C ALA A 145 -21.84 -1.11 -13.17
N THR A 146 -21.64 -1.07 -11.85
CA THR A 146 -20.37 -1.44 -11.23
C THR A 146 -20.07 -2.92 -11.42
N ARG A 147 -21.07 -3.80 -11.22
CA ARG A 147 -20.91 -5.23 -11.45
C ARG A 147 -20.51 -5.53 -12.90
N ALA A 148 -21.11 -4.84 -13.88
CA ALA A 148 -20.72 -4.99 -15.29
C ALA A 148 -19.24 -4.63 -15.55
N VAL A 149 -18.71 -3.61 -14.87
CA VAL A 149 -17.28 -3.26 -14.93
C VAL A 149 -16.41 -4.35 -14.31
N LEU A 150 -16.82 -4.89 -13.14
CA LEU A 150 -16.10 -5.97 -12.49
C LEU A 150 -16.09 -7.26 -13.31
N ASP A 151 -17.22 -7.59 -13.94
CA ASP A 151 -17.34 -8.76 -14.85
C ASP A 151 -16.53 -8.56 -16.13
N GLY A 152 -16.55 -7.36 -16.73
CA GLY A 152 -15.72 -7.01 -17.87
C GLY A 152 -14.23 -7.17 -17.60
N TYR A 153 -13.77 -6.72 -16.41
CA TYR A 153 -12.40 -6.92 -15.97
C TYR A 153 -12.06 -8.42 -15.84
N ALA A 154 -12.93 -9.20 -15.23
CA ALA A 154 -12.77 -10.65 -15.10
C ALA A 154 -12.71 -11.33 -16.48
N ASP A 155 -13.58 -10.94 -17.44
CA ASP A 155 -13.57 -11.44 -18.82
C ASP A 155 -12.21 -11.20 -19.50
N GLY A 156 -11.60 -10.02 -19.29
CA GLY A 156 -10.27 -9.69 -19.84
C GLY A 156 -9.16 -10.59 -19.31
N ILE A 157 -9.16 -10.85 -18.00
CA ILE A 157 -8.23 -11.79 -17.35
C ILE A 157 -8.43 -13.22 -17.91
N ASN A 158 -9.68 -13.67 -18.02
CA ASN A 158 -10.00 -15.02 -18.50
C ASN A 158 -9.60 -15.23 -19.96
N LEU A 159 -9.79 -14.23 -20.81
CA LEU A 159 -9.33 -14.29 -22.20
C LEU A 159 -7.82 -14.40 -22.27
N TYR A 160 -7.09 -13.56 -21.52
CA TYR A 160 -5.63 -13.62 -21.51
C TYR A 160 -5.13 -14.97 -21.00
N ALA A 161 -5.68 -15.48 -19.91
CA ALA A 161 -5.37 -16.81 -19.38
C ALA A 161 -5.62 -17.93 -20.39
N ALA A 162 -6.72 -17.83 -21.15
CA ALA A 162 -7.08 -18.83 -22.18
C ALA A 162 -6.10 -18.83 -23.37
N GLN A 163 -5.57 -17.67 -23.72
CA GLN A 163 -4.59 -17.51 -24.81
C GLN A 163 -3.16 -17.84 -24.37
N HIS A 164 -2.86 -17.78 -23.06
CA HIS A 164 -1.54 -18.00 -22.48
C HIS A 164 -1.58 -19.05 -21.34
N PRO A 165 -1.98 -20.31 -21.62
CA PRO A 165 -2.15 -21.35 -20.61
C PRO A 165 -0.85 -21.72 -19.89
N ASP A 166 0.31 -21.50 -20.53
CA ASP A 166 1.65 -21.68 -19.97
C ASP A 166 2.01 -20.65 -18.90
N ARG A 167 1.33 -19.50 -18.86
CA ARG A 167 1.52 -18.44 -17.88
C ARG A 167 0.53 -18.52 -16.70
N VAL A 168 -0.39 -19.49 -16.72
CA VAL A 168 -1.40 -19.66 -15.67
C VAL A 168 -0.79 -20.37 -14.46
N VAL A 169 -0.92 -19.76 -13.27
CA VAL A 169 -0.42 -20.35 -12.02
C VAL A 169 -1.29 -21.53 -11.57
N ALA A 170 -0.68 -22.46 -10.82
CA ALA A 170 -1.41 -23.59 -10.27
C ALA A 170 -2.58 -23.14 -9.36
N GLY A 171 -3.72 -23.77 -9.50
CA GLY A 171 -4.92 -23.49 -8.71
C GLY A 171 -5.71 -22.27 -9.15
N PHE A 172 -5.27 -21.55 -10.19
CA PHE A 172 -6.08 -20.51 -10.78
C PHE A 172 -7.35 -21.14 -11.40
N SER A 173 -8.49 -20.56 -11.10
CA SER A 173 -9.77 -20.84 -11.71
C SER A 173 -10.29 -19.58 -12.40
N PRO A 174 -11.27 -19.65 -13.30
CA PRO A 174 -11.79 -18.47 -13.98
C PRO A 174 -12.09 -17.35 -13.01
N ALA A 175 -11.68 -16.12 -13.39
CA ALA A 175 -11.98 -14.90 -12.63
C ALA A 175 -13.47 -14.55 -12.76
N GLU A 176 -14.03 -14.00 -11.68
CA GLU A 176 -15.41 -13.52 -11.61
C GLU A 176 -15.41 -12.09 -11.03
N GLY A 177 -16.44 -11.29 -11.32
CA GLY A 177 -16.60 -9.97 -10.73
C GLY A 177 -16.63 -10.00 -9.19
N HIS A 178 -17.12 -11.08 -8.59
CA HIS A 178 -17.08 -11.33 -7.15
C HIS A 178 -15.65 -11.38 -6.59
N ASP A 179 -14.69 -11.91 -7.34
CA ASP A 179 -13.29 -11.98 -6.90
C ASP A 179 -12.65 -10.61 -6.88
N VAL A 180 -12.95 -9.81 -7.90
CA VAL A 180 -12.46 -8.43 -8.00
C VAL A 180 -13.03 -7.58 -6.86
N ALA A 181 -14.35 -7.69 -6.58
CA ALA A 181 -14.98 -7.03 -5.45
C ALA A 181 -14.39 -7.49 -4.11
N ALA A 182 -14.15 -8.80 -3.94
CA ALA A 182 -13.54 -9.37 -2.74
C ALA A 182 -12.13 -8.82 -2.49
N GLY A 183 -11.36 -8.52 -3.55
CA GLY A 183 -10.07 -7.84 -3.46
C GLY A 183 -10.19 -6.51 -2.75
N PHE A 184 -11.12 -5.65 -3.15
CA PHE A 184 -11.35 -4.36 -2.48
C PHE A 184 -11.77 -4.54 -1.01
N VAL A 185 -12.65 -5.48 -0.71
CA VAL A 185 -13.10 -5.76 0.67
C VAL A 185 -11.95 -6.25 1.55
N PHE A 186 -11.01 -7.01 1.01
CA PHE A 186 -9.87 -7.55 1.76
C PHE A 186 -8.75 -6.54 1.92
N PHE A 187 -8.31 -5.88 0.82
CA PHE A 187 -7.12 -5.05 0.85
C PHE A 187 -7.34 -3.68 1.50
N THR A 188 -8.52 -3.05 1.37
CA THR A 188 -8.72 -1.70 1.88
C THR A 188 -8.55 -1.57 3.40
N PRO A 189 -8.99 -2.51 4.27
CA PRO A 189 -8.75 -2.43 5.71
C PRO A 189 -7.28 -2.51 6.11
N LEU A 190 -6.42 -3.10 5.27
CA LEU A 190 -5.00 -3.26 5.57
C LEU A 190 -4.25 -1.91 5.52
N PHE A 191 -4.75 -0.93 4.75
CA PHE A 191 -4.12 0.39 4.63
C PHE A 191 -4.09 1.19 5.95
N PHE A 192 -5.03 0.98 6.86
CA PHE A 192 -5.02 1.61 8.18
C PHE A 192 -4.47 0.72 9.31
N GLY A 193 -3.83 -0.38 8.96
CA GLY A 193 -3.04 -1.19 9.90
C GLY A 193 -3.77 -2.34 10.58
N LEU A 194 -4.92 -2.80 10.08
CA LEU A 194 -5.64 -3.97 10.63
C LEU A 194 -4.71 -5.18 10.76
N GLU A 195 -3.86 -5.45 9.77
CA GLU A 195 -2.89 -6.54 9.80
C GLU A 195 -1.93 -6.43 11.01
N ARG A 196 -1.48 -5.22 11.35
CA ARG A 196 -0.59 -4.98 12.49
C ARG A 196 -1.26 -5.32 13.80
N HIS A 197 -2.51 -4.86 14.01
CA HIS A 197 -3.28 -5.18 15.21
C HIS A 197 -3.52 -6.68 15.33
N ILE A 198 -3.78 -7.37 14.22
CA ILE A 198 -3.87 -8.84 14.21
C ILE A 198 -2.51 -9.46 14.61
N ARG A 199 -1.39 -8.97 14.08
CA ARG A 199 -0.04 -9.44 14.40
C ARG A 199 0.27 -9.32 15.88
N ASP A 200 -0.06 -8.19 16.50
CA ASP A 200 0.18 -7.93 17.92
C ASP A 200 -0.50 -8.97 18.81
N LEU A 201 -1.65 -9.52 18.39
CA LEU A 201 -2.31 -10.59 19.13
C LEU A 201 -1.54 -11.92 19.11
N PHE A 202 -0.61 -12.09 18.16
CA PHE A 202 0.25 -13.28 18.07
C PHE A 202 1.57 -13.14 18.82
N GLU A 203 1.88 -11.97 19.38
CA GLU A 203 3.05 -11.80 20.25
C GLU A 203 2.98 -12.75 21.47
N PRO A 204 4.12 -13.21 22.01
CA PRO A 204 4.15 -14.13 23.16
C PRO A 204 3.46 -13.58 24.40
N THR A 205 3.48 -12.26 24.58
CA THR A 205 2.92 -11.55 25.73
C THR A 205 1.74 -10.69 25.31
N ARG A 206 0.77 -10.56 26.22
CA ARG A 206 -0.40 -9.70 26.02
C ARG A 206 0.01 -8.26 25.85
N GLN A 207 -0.45 -7.64 24.78
CA GLN A 207 -0.43 -6.19 24.61
C GLN A 207 -1.66 -5.56 25.27
N TYR A 208 -1.61 -4.27 25.58
CA TYR A 208 -2.69 -3.53 26.24
C TYR A 208 -3.10 -2.28 25.46
N GLU A 209 -2.26 -1.85 24.53
CA GLU A 209 -2.46 -0.68 23.69
C GLU A 209 -2.36 -1.08 22.22
N LEU A 210 -3.06 -0.36 21.38
CA LEU A 210 -2.95 -0.54 19.92
C LEU A 210 -1.58 -0.03 19.46
N SER A 211 -0.88 -0.85 18.67
CA SER A 211 0.40 -0.43 18.12
C SER A 211 0.21 0.66 17.07
N THR A 212 1.02 1.70 17.16
CA THR A 212 1.15 2.71 16.10
C THR A 212 2.29 2.32 15.17
N GLY A 213 2.14 2.48 13.87
CA GLY A 213 3.18 2.09 12.92
C GLY A 213 3.27 3.05 11.74
N GLN A 214 4.37 2.97 11.01
CA GLN A 214 4.47 3.65 9.73
C GLN A 214 3.67 2.87 8.68
N GLY A 215 2.67 3.53 8.07
CA GLY A 215 2.09 3.11 6.80
C GLY A 215 3.04 3.44 5.64
N GLY A 216 2.64 3.10 4.41
CA GLY A 216 3.34 3.52 3.20
C GLY A 216 3.54 5.05 3.12
N GLY A 217 4.46 5.49 2.28
CA GLY A 217 4.72 6.90 2.01
C GLY A 217 3.93 7.42 0.80
N SER A 218 3.73 8.74 0.73
CA SER A 218 3.18 9.41 -0.46
C SER A 218 3.39 10.92 -0.35
N ASN A 219 3.41 11.61 -1.48
CA ASN A 219 3.39 13.07 -1.54
C ASN A 219 2.20 13.52 -2.39
N ALA A 220 1.44 14.48 -1.90
CA ALA A 220 0.38 15.14 -2.64
C ALA A 220 0.38 16.63 -2.32
N MET A 221 0.23 17.47 -3.32
CA MET A 221 0.01 18.90 -3.13
C MET A 221 -0.86 19.45 -4.26
N ALA A 222 -1.67 20.45 -3.96
CA ALA A 222 -2.45 21.19 -4.95
C ALA A 222 -2.27 22.69 -4.73
N VAL A 223 -2.22 23.44 -5.84
CA VAL A 223 -2.03 24.88 -5.86
C VAL A 223 -3.17 25.51 -6.67
N ALA A 224 -3.89 26.45 -6.07
CA ALA A 224 -4.95 27.20 -6.69
C ALA A 224 -4.40 28.34 -7.59
N PRO A 225 -5.19 28.82 -8.58
CA PRO A 225 -4.80 29.89 -9.49
C PRO A 225 -4.25 31.15 -8.80
N LYS A 226 -4.83 31.54 -7.66
CA LYS A 226 -4.41 32.72 -6.88
C LYS A 226 -3.00 32.63 -6.28
N ARG A 227 -2.43 31.41 -6.15
CA ARG A 227 -1.10 31.14 -5.62
C ARG A 227 -0.11 30.76 -6.72
N SER A 228 -0.59 30.51 -7.92
CA SER A 228 0.17 30.11 -9.08
C SER A 228 0.66 31.32 -9.87
N ALA A 229 1.92 31.30 -10.34
CA ALA A 229 2.51 32.40 -11.07
C ALA A 229 1.83 32.70 -12.41
N ASP A 230 1.25 31.69 -13.03
CA ASP A 230 0.57 31.74 -14.34
C ASP A 230 -0.96 31.64 -14.27
N GLY A 231 -1.50 31.53 -13.05
CA GLY A 231 -2.94 31.39 -12.84
C GLY A 231 -3.49 29.98 -13.16
N PHE A 232 -2.63 28.96 -13.19
CA PHE A 232 -3.03 27.57 -13.41
C PHE A 232 -3.37 26.89 -12.09
N THR A 233 -4.30 25.93 -12.15
CA THR A 233 -4.48 24.97 -11.05
C THR A 233 -3.48 23.84 -11.21
N ARG A 234 -2.81 23.44 -10.14
CA ARG A 234 -1.80 22.36 -10.17
C ARG A 234 -2.12 21.27 -9.17
N LEU A 235 -1.80 20.03 -9.55
CA LEU A 235 -1.91 18.84 -8.69
C LEU A 235 -0.66 17.97 -8.87
N LEU A 236 0.00 17.64 -7.76
CA LEU A 236 1.00 16.58 -7.69
C LEU A 236 0.35 15.28 -7.21
N ILE A 237 0.56 14.20 -7.96
CA ILE A 237 0.18 12.85 -7.58
C ILE A 237 1.46 12.02 -7.48
N ASN A 238 1.78 11.51 -6.28
CA ASN A 238 2.95 10.67 -6.09
C ASN A 238 2.80 9.79 -4.86
N SER A 239 2.60 8.51 -5.06
CA SER A 239 2.59 7.51 -3.99
C SER A 239 3.92 6.79 -3.88
N HIS A 240 4.35 6.49 -2.66
CA HIS A 240 5.54 5.70 -2.38
C HIS A 240 5.14 4.26 -2.13
N GLN A 241 5.27 3.44 -3.16
CA GLN A 241 4.90 2.03 -3.13
C GLN A 241 6.12 1.12 -3.36
N PRO A 242 6.02 -0.17 -3.09
CA PRO A 242 6.97 -1.15 -3.59
C PRO A 242 7.08 -1.06 -5.13
N TYR A 243 8.29 -1.26 -5.65
CA TYR A 243 8.53 -1.16 -7.09
C TYR A 243 7.98 -2.34 -7.89
N THR A 244 7.66 -3.45 -7.22
CA THR A 244 7.07 -4.67 -7.81
C THR A 244 6.04 -5.27 -6.84
N GLY A 245 5.21 -6.19 -7.33
CA GLY A 245 4.22 -6.91 -6.54
C GLY A 245 2.84 -6.24 -6.50
N PRO A 246 1.95 -6.65 -5.59
CA PRO A 246 0.52 -6.32 -5.66
C PRO A 246 0.18 -4.83 -5.42
N LEU A 247 1.15 -4.04 -4.98
CA LEU A 247 1.00 -2.59 -4.80
C LEU A 247 1.88 -1.80 -5.79
N ALA A 248 2.46 -2.45 -6.82
CA ALA A 248 3.15 -1.76 -7.89
C ALA A 248 2.15 -1.04 -8.80
N TRP A 249 2.46 0.20 -9.14
CA TRP A 249 1.61 0.99 -10.03
C TRP A 249 1.73 0.50 -11.48
N TYR A 250 0.58 0.50 -12.16
CA TYR A 250 0.48 0.37 -13.60
C TYR A 250 -0.18 1.63 -14.15
N GLU A 251 0.55 2.36 -15.00
CA GLU A 251 0.06 3.58 -15.63
C GLU A 251 -0.89 3.27 -16.79
N VAL A 252 -2.04 3.96 -16.85
CA VAL A 252 -3.06 3.69 -17.86
C VAL A 252 -3.88 4.94 -18.19
N ARG A 253 -4.42 4.98 -19.40
CA ARG A 253 -5.44 5.92 -19.86
C ARG A 253 -6.72 5.15 -20.22
N LEU A 254 -7.84 5.50 -19.58
CA LEU A 254 -9.14 4.86 -19.76
C LEU A 254 -10.15 5.83 -20.36
N LYS A 255 -10.87 5.42 -21.42
CA LYS A 255 -11.91 6.23 -22.04
C LYS A 255 -13.05 5.38 -22.57
N SER A 256 -14.28 5.64 -22.11
CA SER A 256 -15.50 5.05 -22.62
C SER A 256 -16.40 6.10 -23.29
N GLU A 257 -17.33 5.65 -24.13
CA GLU A 257 -18.40 6.50 -24.66
C GLU A 257 -19.47 6.80 -23.58
N GLU A 258 -19.48 6.06 -22.45
CA GLU A 258 -20.34 6.28 -21.31
C GLU A 258 -19.79 7.36 -20.34
N GLY A 259 -18.67 8.02 -20.68
CA GLY A 259 -18.12 9.18 -19.96
C GLY A 259 -17.04 8.85 -18.94
N TRP A 260 -16.49 7.66 -18.94
CA TRP A 260 -15.23 7.40 -18.22
C TRP A 260 -14.10 8.03 -19.04
N ASP A 261 -13.35 8.96 -18.44
CA ASP A 261 -12.27 9.68 -19.12
C ASP A 261 -11.19 10.06 -18.12
N MET A 262 -10.25 9.13 -17.83
CA MET A 262 -9.25 9.25 -16.78
C MET A 262 -7.88 8.72 -17.20
N ALA A 263 -6.81 9.38 -16.75
CA ALA A 263 -5.44 8.87 -16.74
C ALA A 263 -4.97 8.73 -15.30
N GLY A 264 -4.19 7.70 -14.99
CA GLY A 264 -3.70 7.49 -13.62
C GLY A 264 -3.09 6.12 -13.40
N GLY A 265 -2.98 5.73 -12.14
CA GLY A 265 -2.43 4.46 -11.72
C GLY A 265 -3.49 3.49 -11.20
N VAL A 266 -3.29 2.20 -11.58
CA VAL A 266 -4.05 1.08 -11.02
C VAL A 266 -3.10 0.09 -10.34
N PHE A 267 -3.62 -0.73 -9.42
CA PHE A 267 -2.88 -1.88 -8.89
C PHE A 267 -3.28 -3.18 -9.62
N PRO A 268 -2.39 -4.20 -9.65
CA PRO A 268 -2.72 -5.51 -10.20
C PRO A 268 -3.98 -6.12 -9.54
N GLY A 269 -4.98 -6.43 -10.37
CA GLY A 269 -6.28 -6.93 -9.92
C GLY A 269 -7.35 -5.85 -9.70
N SER A 270 -7.05 -4.57 -9.98
CA SER A 270 -8.00 -3.46 -9.86
C SER A 270 -8.43 -2.93 -11.24
N PRO A 271 -9.75 -2.80 -11.53
CA PRO A 271 -10.25 -2.16 -12.74
C PRO A 271 -10.28 -0.63 -12.66
N PHE A 272 -10.05 -0.02 -11.48
CA PHE A 272 -10.24 1.40 -11.26
C PHE A 272 -8.92 2.13 -11.06
N ILE A 273 -8.84 3.35 -11.61
CA ILE A 273 -7.79 4.30 -11.28
C ILE A 273 -7.97 4.69 -9.81
N LEU A 274 -6.92 4.43 -9.01
CA LEU A 274 -6.95 4.68 -7.57
C LEU A 274 -6.55 6.12 -7.25
N HIS A 275 -5.61 6.68 -8.03
CA HIS A 275 -5.32 8.11 -8.08
C HIS A 275 -5.04 8.52 -9.53
N GLY A 276 -5.43 9.70 -9.90
CA GLY A 276 -5.29 10.16 -11.28
C GLY A 276 -6.08 11.42 -11.56
N PHE A 277 -6.30 11.67 -12.82
CA PHE A 277 -6.97 12.89 -13.28
C PHE A 277 -7.71 12.64 -14.59
N GLY A 278 -8.72 13.47 -14.81
CA GLY A 278 -9.43 13.60 -16.06
C GLY A 278 -9.41 15.03 -16.57
N PRO A 279 -10.20 15.32 -17.62
CA PRO A 279 -10.27 16.68 -18.16
C PRO A 279 -10.75 17.73 -17.17
N LYS A 280 -11.59 17.35 -16.20
CA LYS A 280 -12.27 18.28 -15.30
C LYS A 280 -11.66 18.36 -13.90
N LEU A 281 -11.14 17.25 -13.37
CA LEU A 281 -10.66 17.15 -12.02
C LEU A 281 -9.60 16.04 -11.89
N GLY A 282 -8.92 16.03 -10.76
CA GLY A 282 -8.00 14.97 -10.38
C GLY A 282 -7.84 14.88 -8.87
N TRP A 283 -7.31 13.76 -8.41
CA TRP A 283 -6.98 13.55 -7.01
C TRP A 283 -5.73 12.72 -6.82
N ALA A 284 -5.04 13.02 -5.75
CA ALA A 284 -3.91 12.24 -5.23
C ALA A 284 -4.30 11.60 -3.90
N ASN A 285 -3.86 10.38 -3.67
CA ASN A 285 -4.08 9.68 -2.42
C ASN A 285 -2.79 9.65 -1.60
N THR A 286 -2.93 9.84 -0.29
CA THR A 286 -1.87 9.51 0.67
C THR A 286 -2.44 8.64 1.79
N VAL A 287 -1.63 7.75 2.35
CA VAL A 287 -2.08 6.92 3.48
C VAL A 287 -2.22 7.80 4.72
N ASN A 288 -3.36 7.70 5.39
CA ASN A 288 -3.59 8.23 6.74
C ASN A 288 -3.67 7.08 7.75
N GLN A 289 -3.62 7.41 9.04
CA GLN A 289 -3.65 6.42 10.11
C GLN A 289 -4.65 6.83 11.22
N PRO A 290 -5.95 6.89 10.89
CA PRO A 290 -6.97 7.02 11.91
C PRO A 290 -7.06 5.74 12.73
N ASP A 291 -7.50 5.85 13.97
CA ASP A 291 -7.83 4.69 14.78
C ASP A 291 -9.21 4.12 14.36
N LEU A 292 -9.18 3.06 13.56
CA LEU A 292 -10.36 2.42 12.97
C LEU A 292 -10.51 0.95 13.35
N THR A 293 -9.69 0.46 14.29
CA THR A 293 -9.71 -0.94 14.72
C THR A 293 -9.71 -1.02 16.25
N ASP A 294 -10.63 -1.77 16.80
CA ASP A 294 -10.75 -1.99 18.25
C ASP A 294 -10.52 -3.46 18.61
N ILE A 295 -9.77 -3.69 19.67
CA ILE A 295 -9.49 -5.01 20.25
C ILE A 295 -10.22 -5.15 21.56
N TYR A 296 -11.06 -6.18 21.67
CA TYR A 296 -11.88 -6.47 22.85
C TYR A 296 -11.33 -7.69 23.56
N VAL A 297 -11.10 -7.55 24.87
CA VAL A 297 -10.69 -8.66 25.74
C VAL A 297 -11.95 -9.40 26.19
N LEU A 298 -12.12 -10.63 25.74
CA LEU A 298 -13.29 -11.44 26.06
C LEU A 298 -13.07 -12.22 27.36
N THR A 299 -14.09 -12.26 28.21
CA THR A 299 -14.16 -13.15 29.38
C THR A 299 -14.78 -14.47 28.92
N VAL A 300 -13.95 -15.50 28.73
CA VAL A 300 -14.41 -16.85 28.36
C VAL A 300 -14.95 -17.57 29.58
N ASN A 301 -16.04 -18.34 29.40
CA ASN A 301 -16.64 -19.13 30.47
C ASN A 301 -15.66 -20.25 30.89
N PRO A 302 -15.22 -20.30 32.17
CA PRO A 302 -14.28 -21.31 32.64
C PRO A 302 -14.86 -22.73 32.60
N ASP A 303 -16.19 -22.87 32.70
CA ASP A 303 -16.89 -24.17 32.67
C ASP A 303 -17.26 -24.60 31.23
N ASN A 304 -17.29 -23.65 30.28
CA ASN A 304 -17.59 -23.92 28.88
C ASN A 304 -16.79 -23.01 27.95
N PRO A 305 -15.66 -23.45 27.39
CA PRO A 305 -14.79 -22.63 26.55
C PRO A 305 -15.43 -22.19 25.22
N ASN A 306 -16.64 -22.66 24.92
CA ASN A 306 -17.41 -22.22 23.75
C ASN A 306 -18.28 -20.99 24.04
N GLN A 307 -18.20 -20.39 25.24
CA GLN A 307 -19.01 -19.26 25.66
C GLN A 307 -18.13 -18.08 26.14
N TYR A 308 -18.61 -16.87 25.90
CA TYR A 308 -18.05 -15.64 26.42
C TYR A 308 -19.12 -14.82 27.16
N LYS A 309 -18.69 -13.95 28.08
CA LYS A 309 -19.58 -13.07 28.84
C LYS A 309 -19.97 -11.85 28.02
N PHE A 310 -21.23 -11.45 28.05
CA PHE A 310 -21.73 -10.21 27.44
C PHE A 310 -22.95 -9.69 28.21
N ASP A 311 -22.89 -8.47 28.72
CA ASP A 311 -23.93 -7.82 29.55
C ASP A 311 -24.44 -8.71 30.71
N GLY A 312 -23.51 -9.36 31.36
CA GLY A 312 -23.81 -10.22 32.55
C GLY A 312 -24.22 -11.65 32.20
N ALA A 313 -24.50 -11.99 30.94
CA ALA A 313 -24.90 -13.30 30.48
C ALA A 313 -23.79 -14.03 29.71
N TRP A 314 -23.80 -15.37 29.73
CA TRP A 314 -22.97 -16.19 28.87
C TRP A 314 -23.61 -16.33 27.48
N ARG A 315 -22.82 -16.13 26.41
CA ARG A 315 -23.21 -16.28 25.01
C ARG A 315 -22.30 -17.28 24.33
N ASP A 316 -22.85 -18.12 23.46
CA ASP A 316 -22.05 -19.02 22.63
C ASP A 316 -21.28 -18.24 21.56
N PHE A 317 -20.04 -18.65 21.29
CA PHE A 317 -19.33 -18.22 20.08
C PHE A 317 -20.03 -18.82 18.85
N GLU A 318 -20.22 -17.99 17.81
CA GLU A 318 -20.46 -18.53 16.48
C GLU A 318 -19.17 -19.21 15.99
N ARG A 319 -19.28 -20.45 15.50
CA ARG A 319 -18.13 -21.25 15.05
C ARG A 319 -18.26 -21.58 13.58
N SER A 320 -17.13 -21.47 12.87
CA SER A 320 -16.95 -21.98 11.52
C SER A 320 -15.56 -22.59 11.38
N ALA A 321 -15.25 -23.16 10.21
CA ALA A 321 -13.95 -23.74 9.91
C ALA A 321 -13.35 -23.05 8.70
N ALA A 322 -12.13 -22.56 8.84
CA ALA A 322 -11.33 -22.10 7.72
C ALA A 322 -10.61 -23.29 7.09
N GLU A 323 -10.82 -23.51 5.80
CA GLU A 323 -10.14 -24.54 5.02
C GLU A 323 -9.03 -23.92 4.18
N ILE A 324 -7.77 -24.21 4.53
CA ILE A 324 -6.59 -23.71 3.84
C ILE A 324 -6.03 -24.81 2.96
N GLN A 325 -5.85 -24.55 1.67
CA GLN A 325 -5.27 -25.49 0.72
C GLN A 325 -3.80 -25.13 0.49
N LEU A 326 -2.89 -26.04 0.83
CA LEU A 326 -1.45 -25.85 0.71
C LEU A 326 -0.92 -26.73 -0.42
N ARG A 327 -0.34 -26.13 -1.46
CA ARG A 327 0.33 -26.89 -2.52
C ARG A 327 1.67 -27.43 -2.01
N VAL A 328 1.87 -28.74 -2.08
CA VAL A 328 3.05 -29.42 -1.50
C VAL A 328 4.00 -29.99 -2.54
N LEU A 329 3.49 -30.44 -3.70
CA LEU A 329 4.32 -30.98 -4.79
C LEU A 329 3.54 -31.00 -6.10
N GLY A 330 4.07 -30.38 -7.16
CA GLY A 330 3.39 -30.33 -8.46
C GLY A 330 1.93 -29.88 -8.31
N PRO A 331 0.93 -30.62 -8.80
CA PRO A 331 -0.48 -30.30 -8.63
C PRO A 331 -1.09 -30.80 -7.31
N VAL A 332 -0.29 -31.41 -6.43
CA VAL A 332 -0.78 -31.99 -5.18
C VAL A 332 -0.89 -30.92 -4.10
N ALA A 333 -2.08 -30.78 -3.54
CA ALA A 333 -2.35 -29.92 -2.38
C ALA A 333 -2.88 -30.75 -1.21
N ILE A 334 -2.62 -30.29 0.01
CA ILE A 334 -3.23 -30.81 1.23
C ILE A 334 -4.19 -29.77 1.80
N ARG A 335 -5.21 -30.23 2.53
CA ARG A 335 -6.18 -29.37 3.20
C ARG A 335 -5.90 -29.32 4.70
N VAL A 336 -5.80 -28.14 5.23
CA VAL A 336 -5.64 -27.86 6.66
C VAL A 336 -6.85 -27.09 7.13
N THR A 337 -7.51 -27.59 8.19
CA THR A 337 -8.69 -26.96 8.78
C THR A 337 -8.30 -26.25 10.07
N ARG A 338 -8.82 -25.05 10.30
CA ARG A 338 -8.69 -24.27 11.52
C ARG A 338 -10.03 -23.76 11.98
N ASP A 339 -10.28 -23.83 13.27
CA ASP A 339 -11.48 -23.22 13.86
C ASP A 339 -11.42 -21.71 13.73
N VAL A 340 -12.54 -21.10 13.40
CA VAL A 340 -12.77 -19.68 13.40
C VAL A 340 -13.94 -19.37 14.32
N LEU A 341 -13.73 -18.46 15.25
CA LEU A 341 -14.71 -18.06 16.23
C LEU A 341 -15.14 -16.62 15.98
N TYR A 342 -16.42 -16.33 16.26
CA TYR A 342 -16.95 -14.97 16.22
C TYR A 342 -17.74 -14.67 17.48
N SER A 343 -17.62 -13.43 17.94
CA SER A 343 -18.44 -12.83 18.98
C SER A 343 -19.34 -11.74 18.38
N VAL A 344 -20.14 -11.08 19.20
CA VAL A 344 -20.90 -9.87 18.79
C VAL A 344 -20.01 -8.73 18.32
N TYR A 345 -18.76 -8.70 18.72
CA TYR A 345 -17.79 -7.68 18.32
C TYR A 345 -17.17 -7.96 16.95
N GLY A 346 -17.05 -9.24 16.56
CA GLY A 346 -16.44 -9.67 15.30
C GLY A 346 -15.62 -10.96 15.46
N PRO A 347 -14.66 -11.23 14.55
CA PRO A 347 -13.79 -12.39 14.57
C PRO A 347 -12.97 -12.44 15.86
N VAL A 348 -12.73 -13.67 16.36
CA VAL A 348 -12.05 -13.92 17.63
C VAL A 348 -10.76 -14.70 17.43
N ILE A 349 -9.68 -14.22 18.02
CA ILE A 349 -8.38 -14.89 18.10
C ILE A 349 -8.15 -15.32 19.55
N GLN A 350 -7.98 -16.64 19.74
CA GLN A 350 -7.63 -17.20 21.03
C GLN A 350 -6.13 -17.45 21.14
N ARG A 351 -5.53 -17.00 22.24
CA ARG A 351 -4.11 -17.15 22.55
C ARG A 351 -3.94 -17.66 23.98
N PRO A 352 -2.76 -18.18 24.38
CA PRO A 352 -2.52 -18.58 25.78
C PRO A 352 -2.76 -17.46 26.78
N HIS A 353 -2.56 -16.20 26.39
CA HIS A 353 -2.73 -15.01 27.24
C HIS A 353 -4.13 -14.38 27.17
N GLY A 354 -5.10 -14.94 26.44
CA GLY A 354 -6.47 -14.45 26.39
C GLY A 354 -7.22 -14.73 25.09
N ALA A 355 -8.50 -14.36 25.07
CA ALA A 355 -9.35 -14.37 23.89
C ALA A 355 -9.67 -12.93 23.48
N TYR A 356 -9.52 -12.60 22.22
CA TYR A 356 -9.61 -11.24 21.70
C TYR A 356 -10.54 -11.19 20.50
N ALA A 357 -11.54 -10.32 20.56
CA ALA A 357 -12.35 -10.00 19.39
C ALA A 357 -11.82 -8.76 18.69
N ILE A 358 -11.98 -8.70 17.38
CA ILE A 358 -11.52 -7.61 16.52
C ILE A 358 -12.75 -6.98 15.86
N ARG A 359 -12.86 -5.65 15.94
CA ARG A 359 -13.84 -4.88 15.18
C ARG A 359 -13.14 -3.78 14.43
N TYR A 360 -13.43 -3.60 13.15
CA TYR A 360 -12.78 -2.60 12.30
C TYR A 360 -13.81 -1.86 11.44
N ALA A 361 -13.51 -0.63 11.08
CA ALA A 361 -14.40 0.16 10.24
C ALA A 361 -14.64 -0.52 8.89
N THR A 362 -15.86 -0.42 8.38
CA THR A 362 -16.34 -1.03 7.13
C THR A 362 -16.39 -2.58 7.12
N HIS A 363 -16.25 -3.23 8.31
CA HIS A 363 -16.41 -4.69 8.43
C HIS A 363 -17.77 -5.19 7.92
N ASP A 364 -18.75 -4.33 7.84
CA ASP A 364 -20.14 -4.55 7.42
C ASP A 364 -20.42 -4.12 5.96
N ARG A 365 -19.42 -3.61 5.21
CA ARG A 365 -19.59 -3.05 3.85
C ARG A 365 -18.85 -3.86 2.79
N VAL A 366 -19.41 -3.89 1.58
CA VAL A 366 -18.81 -4.58 0.41
C VAL A 366 -18.77 -3.69 -0.85
N ASN A 367 -19.17 -2.43 -0.73
CA ASN A 367 -19.32 -1.49 -1.85
C ASN A 367 -18.11 -0.59 -2.12
N GLN A 368 -16.90 -1.00 -1.69
CA GLN A 368 -15.66 -0.25 -1.94
C GLN A 368 -15.41 -0.04 -3.44
N ALA A 369 -15.65 -1.08 -4.24
CA ALA A 369 -15.54 -0.99 -5.71
C ALA A 369 -16.47 0.07 -6.30
N GLN A 370 -17.69 0.25 -5.74
CA GLN A 370 -18.63 1.28 -6.14
C GLN A 370 -18.11 2.70 -5.86
N GLU A 371 -17.46 2.93 -4.72
CA GLU A 371 -16.88 4.23 -4.39
C GLU A 371 -15.79 4.61 -5.38
N TYR A 372 -14.87 3.67 -5.69
CA TYR A 372 -13.83 3.92 -6.70
C TYR A 372 -14.39 4.12 -8.09
N PHE A 373 -15.43 3.38 -8.50
CA PHE A 373 -16.08 3.60 -9.78
C PHE A 373 -16.74 4.99 -9.85
N ALA A 374 -17.44 5.40 -8.80
CA ALA A 374 -18.03 6.73 -8.71
C ALA A 374 -16.99 7.86 -8.78
N LEU A 375 -15.83 7.70 -8.10
CA LEU A 375 -14.70 8.62 -8.22
C LEU A 375 -14.18 8.71 -9.66
N ASN A 376 -14.04 7.58 -10.36
CA ASN A 376 -13.55 7.52 -11.73
C ASN A 376 -14.53 8.15 -12.74
N LYS A 377 -15.82 8.24 -12.40
CA LYS A 377 -16.87 8.87 -13.21
C LYS A 377 -17.12 10.33 -12.84
N ALA A 378 -16.50 10.85 -11.77
CA ALA A 378 -16.74 12.20 -11.29
C ALA A 378 -16.32 13.26 -12.32
N GLN A 379 -17.19 14.25 -12.57
CA GLN A 379 -16.99 15.37 -13.49
C GLN A 379 -17.01 16.72 -12.77
N SER A 380 -17.30 16.73 -11.47
CA SER A 380 -17.41 17.93 -10.65
C SER A 380 -17.02 17.64 -9.20
N TRP A 381 -16.79 18.71 -8.42
CA TRP A 381 -16.62 18.60 -6.97
C TRP A 381 -17.79 17.87 -6.30
N GLY A 382 -19.03 18.16 -6.73
CA GLY A 382 -20.22 17.51 -6.17
C GLY A 382 -20.24 16.00 -6.42
N ASP A 383 -19.86 15.55 -7.61
CA ASP A 383 -19.74 14.11 -7.92
C ASP A 383 -18.66 13.45 -7.08
N PHE A 384 -17.49 14.10 -6.96
CA PHE A 384 -16.39 13.61 -6.16
C PHE A 384 -16.76 13.49 -4.68
N GLU A 385 -17.38 14.53 -4.10
CA GLU A 385 -17.86 14.52 -2.72
C GLU A 385 -18.95 13.47 -2.50
N ASN A 386 -19.89 13.31 -3.45
CA ASN A 386 -20.94 12.28 -3.37
C ASN A 386 -20.37 10.86 -3.42
N ALA A 387 -19.29 10.63 -4.16
CA ALA A 387 -18.59 9.35 -4.14
C ALA A 387 -18.02 9.04 -2.76
N LEU A 388 -17.35 9.99 -2.11
CA LEU A 388 -16.79 9.82 -0.77
C LEU A 388 -17.88 9.69 0.32
N ARG A 389 -19.05 10.26 0.11
CA ARG A 389 -20.23 10.10 1.01
C ARG A 389 -20.75 8.67 1.07
N LEU A 390 -20.34 7.79 0.15
CA LEU A 390 -20.60 6.35 0.27
C LEU A 390 -19.90 5.75 1.48
N GLN A 391 -18.82 6.37 1.95
CA GLN A 391 -18.02 5.94 3.10
C GLN A 391 -17.68 4.44 3.04
N ALA A 392 -17.40 3.92 1.86
CA ALA A 392 -17.09 2.51 1.65
C ALA A 392 -15.60 2.21 1.85
N THR A 393 -14.73 3.13 1.43
CA THR A 393 -13.28 3.06 1.68
C THR A 393 -13.00 3.51 3.10
N PRO A 394 -12.44 2.63 3.96
CA PRO A 394 -12.33 2.90 5.39
C PRO A 394 -11.44 4.10 5.72
N SER A 395 -10.38 4.32 4.93
CA SER A 395 -9.37 5.30 5.28
C SER A 395 -8.50 5.66 4.07
N GLN A 396 -8.40 6.95 3.75
CA GLN A 396 -7.51 7.49 2.70
C GLN A 396 -7.51 9.01 2.75
N ASN A 397 -6.36 9.68 2.72
CA ASN A 397 -6.32 11.10 2.42
C ASN A 397 -6.57 11.34 0.94
N TYR A 398 -7.31 12.40 0.62
CA TYR A 398 -7.47 12.91 -0.73
C TYR A 398 -6.97 14.33 -0.82
N THR A 399 -6.10 14.60 -1.78
CA THR A 399 -5.75 15.95 -2.25
C THR A 399 -6.38 16.13 -3.62
N TYR A 400 -7.28 17.06 -3.74
CA TYR A 400 -8.13 17.30 -4.92
C TYR A 400 -7.76 18.62 -5.60
N ALA A 401 -7.88 18.64 -6.92
CA ALA A 401 -7.82 19.87 -7.71
C ALA A 401 -8.70 19.73 -8.95
N ASP A 402 -9.21 20.87 -9.47
CA ASP A 402 -10.05 20.87 -10.66
C ASP A 402 -9.83 22.05 -11.60
N ALA A 403 -10.44 21.94 -12.78
CA ALA A 403 -10.37 22.94 -13.86
C ALA A 403 -11.04 24.28 -13.51
N THR A 404 -11.81 24.38 -12.41
CA THR A 404 -12.44 25.63 -11.95
C THR A 404 -11.56 26.40 -10.98
N GLY A 405 -10.43 25.82 -10.56
CA GLY A 405 -9.50 26.43 -9.61
C GLY A 405 -9.69 25.99 -8.17
N ARG A 406 -10.66 25.10 -7.91
CA ARG A 406 -10.87 24.52 -6.58
C ARG A 406 -9.75 23.58 -6.20
N ILE A 407 -9.33 23.64 -4.93
CA ILE A 407 -8.43 22.69 -4.31
C ILE A 407 -8.98 22.23 -2.96
N ALA A 408 -8.75 20.97 -2.58
CA ALA A 408 -9.17 20.51 -1.27
C ALA A 408 -8.23 19.43 -0.73
N TYR A 409 -8.17 19.35 0.60
CA TYR A 409 -7.62 18.22 1.34
C TYR A 409 -8.72 17.61 2.20
N ILE A 410 -8.86 16.29 2.16
CA ILE A 410 -9.85 15.53 2.91
C ILE A 410 -9.15 14.39 3.64
N TYR A 411 -9.22 14.39 4.95
CA TYR A 411 -8.82 13.26 5.79
C TYR A 411 -9.98 12.27 5.82
N ASN A 412 -10.17 11.52 4.70
CA ASN A 412 -11.25 10.55 4.63
C ASN A 412 -11.00 9.40 5.61
N ALA A 413 -11.97 9.18 6.51
CA ALA A 413 -11.98 8.06 7.44
C ALA A 413 -13.42 7.75 7.85
N VAL A 414 -13.76 6.48 7.90
CA VAL A 414 -15.08 6.00 8.35
C VAL A 414 -15.03 5.80 9.85
N PHE A 415 -15.08 6.90 10.60
CA PHE A 415 -14.94 6.89 12.05
C PHE A 415 -16.10 6.20 12.74
N PRO A 416 -15.86 5.19 13.59
CA PRO A 416 -16.88 4.64 14.47
C PRO A 416 -17.38 5.70 15.48
N LYS A 417 -18.67 5.65 15.79
CA LYS A 417 -19.27 6.47 16.84
C LYS A 417 -19.01 5.81 18.20
N ARG A 418 -18.01 6.28 18.90
CA ARG A 418 -17.46 5.68 20.12
C ARG A 418 -17.91 6.41 21.39
N ASP A 419 -18.14 5.68 22.50
CA ASP A 419 -18.43 6.24 23.83
C ASP A 419 -17.19 6.94 24.39
N PRO A 420 -17.21 8.27 24.68
CA PRO A 420 -16.06 9.01 25.16
C PRO A 420 -15.62 8.63 26.59
N ALA A 421 -16.35 7.76 27.28
CA ALA A 421 -15.96 7.26 28.60
C ALA A 421 -14.82 6.22 28.54
N TYR A 422 -14.44 5.74 27.34
CA TYR A 422 -13.39 4.75 27.17
C TYR A 422 -12.20 5.33 26.38
N ASP A 423 -11.01 4.81 26.70
CA ASP A 423 -9.78 5.07 25.92
C ASP A 423 -9.69 4.05 24.79
N TRP A 424 -10.03 4.47 23.59
CA TRP A 424 -10.12 3.61 22.40
C TRP A 424 -8.76 3.23 21.81
N GLN A 425 -7.67 3.85 22.26
CA GLN A 425 -6.31 3.44 21.91
C GLN A 425 -5.82 2.22 22.72
N LYS A 426 -6.64 1.74 23.67
CA LYS A 426 -6.35 0.57 24.50
C LYS A 426 -7.25 -0.61 24.14
N TYR A 427 -6.84 -1.79 24.60
CA TYR A 427 -7.71 -2.96 24.54
C TYR A 427 -8.91 -2.76 25.47
N LEU A 428 -10.09 -2.99 24.93
CA LEU A 428 -11.37 -2.65 25.53
C LEU A 428 -12.01 -3.83 26.28
N PRO A 429 -12.89 -3.58 27.25
CA PRO A 429 -13.73 -4.64 27.83
C PRO A 429 -14.61 -5.28 26.74
N GLY A 430 -14.55 -6.60 26.63
CA GLY A 430 -15.34 -7.40 25.68
C GLY A 430 -16.54 -8.09 26.32
N ASP A 431 -17.07 -7.55 27.41
CA ASP A 431 -18.19 -8.13 28.17
C ASP A 431 -19.37 -7.16 28.36
N THR A 432 -19.40 -6.03 27.64
CA THR A 432 -20.41 -4.98 27.74
C THR A 432 -20.79 -4.37 26.39
N SER A 433 -22.08 -4.13 26.20
CA SER A 433 -22.59 -3.43 25.01
C SER A 433 -22.12 -1.98 24.87
N ARG A 434 -21.64 -1.35 25.94
CA ARG A 434 -21.17 0.05 25.94
C ARG A 434 -19.93 0.26 25.05
N THR A 435 -19.10 -0.76 24.88
CA THR A 435 -17.93 -0.72 24.00
C THR A 435 -18.24 -1.21 22.57
N LEU A 436 -19.45 -1.71 22.31
CA LEU A 436 -19.87 -2.21 21.00
C LEU A 436 -20.47 -1.05 20.19
N TRP A 437 -19.67 -0.41 19.36
CA TRP A 437 -20.19 0.57 18.41
C TRP A 437 -20.86 -0.14 17.21
N THR A 438 -21.93 0.50 16.69
CA THR A 438 -22.74 -0.01 15.57
C THR A 438 -23.03 1.06 14.52
N GLU A 439 -22.56 2.29 14.75
CA GLU A 439 -22.78 3.44 13.87
C GLU A 439 -21.45 4.11 13.52
N TYR A 440 -21.44 4.83 12.40
CA TYR A 440 -20.33 5.67 12.00
C TYR A 440 -20.70 7.15 12.09
N LEU A 441 -19.70 8.01 12.22
CA LEU A 441 -19.90 9.45 12.10
C LEU A 441 -20.25 9.80 10.64
N PRO A 442 -21.06 10.85 10.41
CA PRO A 442 -21.39 11.29 9.07
C PRO A 442 -20.12 11.85 8.38
N PHE A 443 -20.08 11.76 7.05
CA PHE A 443 -18.96 12.29 6.24
C PHE A 443 -18.63 13.76 6.54
N ASP A 444 -19.63 14.59 6.86
CA ASP A 444 -19.41 16.00 7.17
C ASP A 444 -18.66 16.25 8.49
N ALA A 445 -18.49 15.24 9.34
CA ALA A 445 -17.74 15.34 10.61
C ALA A 445 -16.22 15.07 10.45
N ILE A 446 -15.75 14.63 9.27
CA ILE A 446 -14.33 14.34 9.06
C ILE A 446 -13.52 15.63 8.84
N PRO A 447 -12.19 15.64 9.18
CA PRO A 447 -11.33 16.79 8.92
C PRO A 447 -11.22 17.11 7.42
N ARG A 448 -11.48 18.36 7.02
CA ARG A 448 -11.43 18.81 5.62
C ARG A 448 -10.94 20.25 5.53
N VAL A 449 -10.09 20.55 4.53
CA VAL A 449 -9.68 21.90 4.14
C VAL A 449 -10.09 22.10 2.69
N ILE A 450 -10.95 23.08 2.42
CA ILE A 450 -11.51 23.35 1.08
C ILE A 450 -11.26 24.82 0.74
N ASP A 451 -10.63 25.07 -0.40
CA ASP A 451 -10.31 26.40 -0.95
C ASP A 451 -9.68 27.38 0.08
N PRO A 452 -8.61 26.95 0.83
CA PRO A 452 -8.03 27.79 1.88
C PRO A 452 -7.55 29.14 1.33
N PRO A 453 -7.59 30.22 2.15
CA PRO A 453 -7.05 31.53 1.76
C PRO A 453 -5.61 31.48 1.27
N ALA A 454 -4.77 30.62 1.84
CA ALA A 454 -3.38 30.42 1.43
C ALA A 454 -3.19 29.98 -0.02
N GLY A 455 -4.21 29.34 -0.64
CA GLY A 455 -4.18 28.93 -2.02
C GLY A 455 -3.38 27.66 -2.30
N PHE A 456 -3.07 26.88 -1.29
CA PHE A 456 -2.47 25.55 -1.44
C PHE A 456 -2.97 24.58 -0.38
N VAL A 457 -2.96 23.30 -0.71
CA VAL A 457 -3.14 22.18 0.23
C VAL A 457 -2.10 21.12 -0.06
N PHE A 458 -1.72 20.35 0.97
CA PHE A 458 -0.78 19.24 0.83
C PHE A 458 -0.99 18.15 1.86
N ASN A 459 -0.46 16.96 1.57
CA ASN A 459 -0.24 15.91 2.55
C ASN A 459 0.93 15.03 2.14
N ALA A 460 1.75 14.65 3.11
CA ALA A 460 2.86 13.71 2.98
C ALA A 460 2.81 12.68 4.11
N ASN A 461 1.64 12.10 4.36
CA ASN A 461 1.32 11.18 5.46
C ASN A 461 1.46 11.81 6.86
N ASN A 462 1.48 13.13 6.91
CA ASN A 462 1.39 13.90 8.15
C ASN A 462 -0.08 14.02 8.59
N GLN A 463 -0.26 14.37 9.84
CA GLN A 463 -1.56 14.60 10.46
C GLN A 463 -2.34 15.75 9.76
N PRO A 464 -3.70 15.79 9.85
CA PRO A 464 -4.53 16.73 9.08
C PRO A 464 -4.45 18.18 9.57
N PHE A 465 -3.78 18.45 10.69
CA PHE A 465 -3.63 19.77 11.31
C PHE A 465 -2.41 20.55 10.76
N THR A 466 -1.81 20.06 9.68
CA THR A 466 -0.75 20.70 8.89
C THR A 466 -0.96 20.30 7.43
N ALA A 467 -1.96 20.87 6.80
CA ALA A 467 -2.37 20.55 5.43
C ALA A 467 -2.40 21.78 4.50
N THR A 468 -2.16 23.00 5.05
CA THR A 468 -2.12 24.27 4.34
C THR A 468 -1.21 25.26 5.09
N ALA A 469 -1.42 26.56 4.98
CA ALA A 469 -0.70 27.54 5.82
C ALA A 469 -1.23 27.47 7.28
N ALA A 470 -0.33 27.62 8.25
CA ALA A 470 -0.64 27.46 9.67
C ALA A 470 -1.84 28.29 10.18
N VAL A 471 -2.11 29.42 9.55
CA VAL A 471 -3.25 30.30 9.89
C VAL A 471 -4.59 29.71 9.42
N ASP A 472 -4.57 28.89 8.36
CA ASP A 472 -5.74 28.28 7.73
C ASP A 472 -5.90 26.80 8.12
N ASP A 473 -4.94 26.24 8.87
CA ASP A 473 -4.97 24.84 9.29
C ASP A 473 -6.11 24.54 10.27
N LEU A 474 -6.59 23.30 10.20
CA LEU A 474 -7.52 22.76 11.17
C LEU A 474 -6.94 22.77 12.58
N LYS A 475 -7.79 22.91 13.59
CA LYS A 475 -7.39 22.90 14.99
C LYS A 475 -7.74 21.58 15.63
N PRO A 476 -6.78 20.88 16.28
CA PRO A 476 -7.01 19.58 16.91
C PRO A 476 -8.17 19.59 17.91
N GLU A 477 -8.33 20.68 18.66
CA GLU A 477 -9.38 20.87 19.68
C GLU A 477 -10.81 20.84 19.13
N ASN A 478 -10.98 20.97 17.81
CA ASN A 478 -12.29 20.88 17.17
C ASN A 478 -12.73 19.43 16.90
N PHE A 479 -11.88 18.45 17.17
CA PHE A 479 -12.15 17.05 16.89
C PHE A 479 -12.09 16.21 18.18
N SER A 480 -13.00 15.24 18.31
CA SER A 480 -13.02 14.36 19.49
C SER A 480 -11.74 13.51 19.57
N PRO A 481 -11.15 13.35 20.75
CA PRO A 481 -10.05 12.40 20.99
C PRO A 481 -10.42 10.95 20.62
N THR A 482 -11.72 10.59 20.65
CA THR A 482 -12.19 9.25 20.27
C THR A 482 -11.96 8.89 18.79
N LEU A 483 -11.61 9.87 17.96
CA LEU A 483 -11.25 9.64 16.55
C LEU A 483 -9.84 9.04 16.41
N GLY A 484 -8.99 9.19 17.43
CA GLY A 484 -7.63 8.67 17.40
C GLY A 484 -6.82 9.15 16.19
N ILE A 485 -6.97 10.45 15.84
CA ILE A 485 -6.21 11.03 14.72
C ILE A 485 -4.75 11.12 15.13
N ASP A 486 -3.87 10.52 14.33
CA ASP A 486 -2.42 10.60 14.50
C ASP A 486 -1.94 12.06 14.42
N THR A 487 -1.08 12.47 15.33
CA THR A 487 -0.49 13.82 15.40
C THR A 487 0.96 13.87 14.93
N ARG A 488 1.45 12.81 14.30
CA ARG A 488 2.83 12.70 13.84
C ARG A 488 3.13 13.66 12.70
N ALA A 489 4.30 14.29 12.74
CA ALA A 489 4.88 15.04 11.65
C ALA A 489 5.90 14.18 10.89
N THR A 490 5.80 14.15 9.56
CA THR A 490 6.83 13.59 8.68
C THR A 490 7.80 14.68 8.26
N ASN A 491 9.05 14.33 7.91
CA ASN A 491 9.98 15.32 7.34
C ASN A 491 9.41 15.94 6.07
N ARG A 492 8.79 15.13 5.21
CA ARG A 492 8.17 15.59 3.95
C ARG A 492 7.05 16.60 4.20
N GLY A 493 6.20 16.37 5.20
CA GLY A 493 5.16 17.32 5.61
C GLY A 493 5.73 18.64 6.11
N LEU A 494 6.81 18.60 6.93
CA LEU A 494 7.51 19.80 7.37
C LEU A 494 8.12 20.57 6.20
N ARG A 495 8.76 19.88 5.24
CA ARG A 495 9.35 20.51 4.05
C ARG A 495 8.28 21.12 3.14
N LEU A 496 7.16 20.45 2.93
CA LEU A 496 6.03 21.01 2.16
C LEU A 496 5.49 22.29 2.82
N ALA A 497 5.29 22.28 4.13
CA ALA A 497 4.85 23.47 4.86
C ALA A 497 5.85 24.62 4.72
N GLU A 498 7.16 24.35 4.85
CA GLU A 498 8.22 25.35 4.69
C GLU A 498 8.26 25.94 3.27
N LEU A 499 8.32 25.07 2.25
CA LEU A 499 8.51 25.48 0.85
C LEU A 499 7.26 26.19 0.27
N LEU A 500 6.06 25.61 0.49
CA LEU A 500 4.81 26.19 0.00
C LEU A 500 4.45 27.50 0.71
N SER A 501 4.82 27.65 1.99
CA SER A 501 4.55 28.90 2.71
C SER A 501 5.53 30.04 2.31
N ALA A 502 6.77 29.70 1.99
CA ALA A 502 7.79 30.69 1.62
C ALA A 502 7.55 31.29 0.23
N ASP A 503 6.98 30.52 -0.71
CA ASP A 503 6.78 30.98 -2.08
C ASP A 503 5.36 31.50 -2.29
N THR A 504 5.19 32.74 -2.60
CA THR A 504 3.89 33.41 -2.80
C THR A 504 3.39 33.37 -4.25
N SER A 505 4.19 32.88 -5.21
CA SER A 505 3.88 32.87 -6.65
C SER A 505 4.49 31.65 -7.34
N ILE A 506 3.98 30.47 -7.01
CA ILE A 506 4.53 29.19 -7.39
C ILE A 506 4.46 28.99 -8.91
N SER A 507 5.60 28.97 -9.57
CA SER A 507 5.72 28.61 -11.00
C SER A 507 5.66 27.10 -11.21
N ARG A 508 5.60 26.67 -12.47
CA ARG A 508 5.71 25.25 -12.84
C ARG A 508 7.04 24.66 -12.36
N GLU A 509 8.12 25.41 -12.46
CA GLU A 509 9.45 24.94 -12.05
C GLU A 509 9.57 24.86 -10.53
N ASP A 510 9.05 25.85 -9.78
CA ASP A 510 9.02 25.81 -8.32
C ASP A 510 8.22 24.59 -7.83
N PHE A 511 7.05 24.31 -8.45
CA PHE A 511 6.22 23.16 -8.14
C PHE A 511 6.98 21.84 -8.38
N ARG A 512 7.79 21.77 -9.43
CA ARG A 512 8.65 20.63 -9.72
C ARG A 512 9.81 20.53 -8.72
N MET A 513 10.50 21.64 -8.43
CA MET A 513 11.61 21.66 -7.46
C MET A 513 11.16 21.23 -6.06
N ILE A 514 9.96 21.64 -5.63
CA ILE A 514 9.37 21.20 -4.36
C ILE A 514 9.25 19.65 -4.34
N LYS A 515 8.78 19.03 -5.42
CA LYS A 515 8.65 17.56 -5.49
C LYS A 515 10.01 16.85 -5.39
N PHE A 516 11.06 17.39 -5.95
CA PHE A 516 12.37 16.77 -5.97
C PHE A 516 13.32 17.28 -4.86
N ASP A 517 12.79 17.97 -3.85
CA ASP A 517 13.55 18.39 -2.66
C ASP A 517 14.11 17.15 -1.92
N LYS A 518 15.38 17.22 -1.55
CA LYS A 518 16.15 16.13 -0.91
C LYS A 518 16.60 16.50 0.50
N MET A 519 16.03 17.59 1.07
CA MET A 519 16.46 18.11 2.35
C MET A 519 15.65 17.53 3.51
N TYR A 520 16.31 17.37 4.63
CA TYR A 520 15.67 17.17 5.93
C TYR A 520 15.50 18.52 6.63
N SER A 521 14.26 18.81 7.04
CA SER A 521 13.95 20.01 7.83
C SER A 521 14.75 20.03 9.14
N LYS A 522 15.14 21.21 9.59
CA LYS A 522 15.78 21.40 10.91
C LYS A 522 14.87 20.94 12.07
N ASN A 523 13.56 20.87 11.83
CA ASN A 523 12.57 20.43 12.80
C ASN A 523 12.26 18.91 12.69
N SER A 524 12.88 18.19 11.76
CA SER A 524 12.68 16.75 11.56
C SER A 524 13.23 15.94 12.74
N ALA A 525 12.71 14.72 12.90
CA ALA A 525 13.21 13.78 13.91
C ALA A 525 14.69 13.44 13.67
N LEU A 526 15.11 13.30 12.40
CA LEU A 526 16.51 13.07 12.05
C LEU A 526 17.42 14.22 12.47
N ALA A 527 17.01 15.46 12.20
CA ALA A 527 17.81 16.63 12.59
C ALA A 527 17.98 16.75 14.11
N LYS A 528 16.92 16.48 14.87
CA LYS A 528 16.99 16.46 16.35
C LYS A 528 17.92 15.38 16.86
N LEU A 529 17.82 14.18 16.29
CA LEU A 529 18.68 13.07 16.68
C LEU A 529 20.17 13.32 16.35
N ILE A 530 20.47 13.92 15.21
CA ILE A 530 21.84 14.31 14.84
C ILE A 530 22.35 15.42 15.81
N ALA A 531 21.51 16.38 16.17
CA ALA A 531 21.88 17.40 17.16
C ALA A 531 22.21 16.78 18.52
N ASP A 532 21.38 15.83 19.01
CA ASP A 532 21.63 15.10 20.25
C ASP A 532 22.94 14.32 20.19
N LEU A 533 23.20 13.54 19.13
CA LEU A 533 24.45 12.80 18.93
C LEU A 533 25.68 13.71 18.91
N THR A 534 25.56 14.88 18.30
CA THR A 534 26.69 15.83 18.20
C THR A 534 26.96 16.58 19.50
N ALA A 535 26.03 16.54 20.46
CA ALA A 535 26.19 17.11 21.80
C ALA A 535 26.84 16.14 22.83
N ILE A 536 26.93 14.83 22.51
CA ILE A 536 27.51 13.84 23.40
C ILE A 536 29.01 14.13 23.61
N ASP A 537 29.45 14.10 24.88
CA ASP A 537 30.88 14.15 25.24
C ASP A 537 31.42 12.70 25.39
N PHE A 538 31.90 12.14 24.30
CA PHE A 538 32.46 10.80 24.28
C PHE A 538 33.74 10.62 25.10
N ASP A 539 34.42 11.71 25.53
CA ASP A 539 35.59 11.60 26.42
C ASP A 539 35.20 11.24 27.86
N ASN A 540 34.00 11.61 28.28
CA ASN A 540 33.51 11.38 29.63
C ASN A 540 32.62 10.12 29.77
N GLU A 541 32.22 9.50 28.67
CA GLU A 541 31.50 8.23 28.73
C GLU A 541 32.42 7.08 29.11
N LYS A 542 32.10 6.43 30.25
CA LYS A 542 32.92 5.40 30.91
C LYS A 542 33.17 4.12 30.11
N ALA A 543 32.62 3.96 28.95
CA ALA A 543 32.61 2.73 28.17
C ALA A 543 33.59 2.71 26.99
N GLU A 544 34.20 3.83 26.64
CA GLU A 544 34.87 3.97 25.34
C GLU A 544 36.36 4.17 25.48
N ARG A 545 37.16 3.21 24.99
CA ARG A 545 38.62 3.31 24.92
C ARG A 545 39.14 2.81 23.57
N GLY A 546 40.16 3.47 23.03
CA GLY A 546 40.90 3.02 21.87
C GLY A 546 40.42 3.54 20.52
N GLU A 547 40.51 2.73 19.45
CA GLU A 547 40.19 3.12 18.06
C GLU A 547 38.69 3.49 17.89
N ASP A 548 37.79 2.89 18.64
CA ASP A 548 36.34 3.19 18.60
C ASP A 548 36.05 4.64 18.98
N LEU A 549 36.74 5.22 19.96
CA LEU A 549 36.59 6.59 20.37
C LEU A 549 37.00 7.57 19.26
N ALA A 550 38.08 7.28 18.56
CA ALA A 550 38.57 8.10 17.45
C ALA A 550 37.53 8.11 16.28
N LEU A 551 36.98 6.94 15.98
CA LEU A 551 35.96 6.80 14.95
C LEU A 551 34.63 7.51 15.33
N LEU A 552 34.21 7.41 16.59
CA LEU A 552 33.03 8.13 17.10
C LEU A 552 33.19 9.65 17.00
N LYS A 553 34.36 10.19 17.37
CA LYS A 553 34.67 11.62 17.22
C LYS A 553 34.75 12.04 15.74
N GLN A 554 35.32 11.21 14.88
CA GLN A 554 35.32 11.47 13.45
C GLN A 554 33.90 11.47 12.88
N ALA A 555 33.06 10.51 13.23
CA ALA A 555 31.67 10.44 12.84
C ALA A 555 30.88 11.68 13.33
N GLN A 556 31.08 12.08 14.58
CA GLN A 556 30.46 13.28 15.15
C GLN A 556 30.87 14.54 14.39
N LYS A 557 32.14 14.66 13.96
CA LYS A 557 32.63 15.77 13.15
C LYS A 557 31.93 15.81 11.78
N ILE A 558 31.75 14.64 11.14
CA ILE A 558 31.03 14.54 9.85
C ILE A 558 29.58 14.96 10.02
N LEU A 559 28.89 14.43 11.05
CA LEU A 559 27.49 14.78 11.35
C LEU A 559 27.30 16.27 11.64
N ARG A 560 28.22 16.93 12.36
CA ARG A 560 28.19 18.40 12.56
C ARG A 560 28.33 19.20 11.26
N GLY A 561 29.08 18.69 10.30
CA GLY A 561 29.30 19.32 9.00
C GLY A 561 28.27 18.96 7.93
N HIS A 562 27.32 18.06 8.24
CA HIS A 562 26.32 17.62 7.30
C HIS A 562 25.27 18.71 7.05
N ASP A 563 24.97 18.97 5.77
CA ASP A 563 24.04 19.99 5.31
C ASP A 563 22.56 19.56 5.36
N MET A 564 22.29 18.41 5.94
CA MET A 564 20.96 17.78 6.04
C MET A 564 20.32 17.47 4.67
N THR A 565 21.14 17.23 3.63
CA THR A 565 20.65 16.83 2.32
C THR A 565 20.98 15.37 2.00
N ALA A 566 20.08 14.72 1.27
CA ALA A 566 20.32 13.41 0.66
C ALA A 566 20.72 13.57 -0.83
N ASN A 567 21.48 14.60 -1.17
CA ASN A 567 22.00 14.79 -2.52
C ASN A 567 22.99 13.66 -2.87
N ALA A 568 23.03 13.28 -4.16
CA ALA A 568 23.86 12.17 -4.63
C ALA A 568 25.36 12.32 -4.27
N ASP A 569 25.88 13.54 -4.22
CA ASP A 569 27.26 13.88 -3.90
C ASP A 569 27.50 14.23 -2.40
N SER A 570 26.43 14.23 -1.56
CA SER A 570 26.56 14.48 -0.13
C SER A 570 27.44 13.43 0.54
N ARG A 571 28.44 13.89 1.31
CA ARG A 571 29.38 13.01 2.02
C ARG A 571 28.97 12.73 3.47
N GLY A 572 28.03 13.48 4.01
CA GLY A 572 27.47 13.24 5.35
C GLY A 572 26.23 12.37 5.35
N ALA A 573 25.54 12.27 4.22
CA ALA A 573 24.22 11.64 4.12
C ALA A 573 24.23 10.14 4.49
N ALA A 574 25.23 9.38 4.03
CA ALA A 574 25.31 7.95 4.34
C ALA A 574 25.36 7.70 5.85
N LEU A 575 26.24 8.38 6.56
CA LEU A 575 26.38 8.26 8.00
C LEU A 575 25.14 8.73 8.73
N ALA A 576 24.57 9.88 8.34
CA ALA A 576 23.38 10.46 8.96
C ALA A 576 22.14 9.55 8.80
N ILE A 577 21.89 9.05 7.58
CA ILE A 577 20.73 8.23 7.27
C ILE A 577 20.85 6.84 7.91
N MET A 578 22.00 6.19 7.80
CA MET A 578 22.23 4.85 8.40
C MET A 578 22.12 4.90 9.92
N THR A 579 22.54 5.98 10.55
CA THR A 579 22.43 6.17 12.01
C THR A 579 20.98 6.53 12.39
N GLY A 580 20.40 7.49 11.69
CA GLY A 580 19.15 8.11 12.12
C GLY A 580 17.91 7.31 11.79
N LEU A 581 17.87 6.67 10.64
CA LEU A 581 16.66 5.97 10.18
C LEU A 581 16.22 4.83 11.10
N PRO A 582 17.11 3.90 11.55
CA PRO A 582 16.72 2.85 12.48
C PRO A 582 16.26 3.42 13.84
N ALA A 583 16.93 4.47 14.34
CA ALA A 583 16.58 5.09 15.62
C ALA A 583 15.22 5.80 15.57
N VAL A 584 14.94 6.53 14.47
CA VAL A 584 13.64 7.17 14.24
C VAL A 584 12.53 6.10 14.10
N ALA A 585 12.79 5.03 13.35
CA ALA A 585 11.85 3.92 13.20
C ALA A 585 11.56 3.23 14.54
N ALA A 586 12.57 3.01 15.38
CA ALA A 586 12.40 2.45 16.72
C ALA A 586 11.54 3.36 17.61
N THR A 587 11.72 4.67 17.53
CA THR A 587 10.89 5.64 18.27
C THR A 587 9.42 5.58 17.80
N TYR A 588 9.17 5.46 16.51
CA TYR A 588 7.81 5.32 15.97
C TYR A 588 7.16 3.98 16.33
N ALA A 589 7.97 2.95 16.59
CA ALA A 589 7.49 1.66 17.07
C ALA A 589 7.21 1.63 18.59
N GLY A 590 7.17 2.79 19.26
CA GLY A 590 6.88 2.89 20.70
C GLY A 590 7.98 2.39 21.61
N LYS A 591 9.20 2.21 21.12
CA LYS A 591 10.36 1.87 21.96
C LYS A 591 10.81 3.11 22.73
N PRO A 592 10.96 3.01 24.07
CA PRO A 592 11.12 4.19 24.91
C PRO A 592 12.45 4.94 24.78
N GLU A 593 13.46 4.36 24.15
CA GLU A 593 14.79 4.96 24.11
C GLU A 593 15.23 5.36 22.70
N ARG A 594 15.58 6.63 22.58
CA ARG A 594 16.22 7.22 21.41
C ARG A 594 17.75 7.09 21.48
N ASP A 595 18.30 6.05 22.13
CA ASP A 595 19.75 5.88 22.11
C ASP A 595 20.19 5.55 20.68
N ALA A 596 20.75 6.57 20.02
CA ALA A 596 21.23 6.46 18.64
C ALA A 596 22.69 5.99 18.57
N VAL A 597 23.40 5.90 19.68
CA VAL A 597 24.81 5.51 19.72
C VAL A 597 25.01 4.07 19.19
N PRO A 598 24.17 3.07 19.53
CA PRO A 598 24.26 1.74 18.91
C PRO A 598 24.14 1.77 17.38
N TYR A 599 23.23 2.57 16.83
CA TYR A 599 23.05 2.70 15.39
C TYR A 599 24.20 3.47 14.73
N LEU A 600 24.76 4.48 15.41
CA LEU A 600 25.97 5.16 14.98
C LEU A 600 27.15 4.18 14.84
N ARG A 601 27.33 3.26 15.82
CA ARG A 601 28.35 2.22 15.77
C ARG A 601 28.14 1.25 14.61
N GLN A 602 26.89 0.83 14.38
CA GLN A 602 26.55 -0.03 13.24
C GLN A 602 26.88 0.66 11.92
N ALA A 603 26.52 1.95 11.79
CA ALA A 603 26.82 2.75 10.61
C ALA A 603 28.35 2.91 10.40
N ILE A 604 29.11 3.22 11.45
CA ILE A 604 30.58 3.29 11.42
C ILE A 604 31.15 1.96 10.94
N HIS A 605 30.73 0.85 11.54
CA HIS A 605 31.22 -0.49 11.17
C HIS A 605 30.91 -0.82 9.70
N ALA A 606 29.69 -0.60 9.24
CA ALA A 606 29.30 -0.86 7.85
C ALA A 606 30.09 0.01 6.86
N LEU A 607 30.22 1.32 7.13
CA LEU A 607 30.92 2.25 6.24
C LEU A 607 32.42 1.99 6.20
N THR A 608 33.05 1.68 7.33
CA THR A 608 34.48 1.35 7.35
C THR A 608 34.78 0.00 6.68
N THR A 609 33.91 -0.99 6.88
CA THR A 609 34.08 -2.33 6.30
C THR A 609 33.94 -2.31 4.78
N HIS A 610 32.92 -1.62 4.25
CA HIS A 610 32.59 -1.70 2.82
C HIS A 610 33.21 -0.58 1.99
N PHE A 611 33.49 0.60 2.58
CA PHE A 611 33.96 1.78 1.86
C PHE A 611 35.33 2.27 2.36
N GLY A 612 35.89 1.73 3.46
CA GLY A 612 37.16 2.14 4.04
C GLY A 612 37.16 3.58 4.60
N ARG A 613 35.98 4.22 4.72
CA ARG A 613 35.79 5.60 5.15
C ARG A 613 34.38 5.84 5.69
N LEU A 614 34.20 6.89 6.52
CA LEU A 614 32.90 7.23 7.11
C LEU A 614 32.06 8.19 6.24
N ASP A 615 32.63 8.77 5.19
CA ASP A 615 32.04 9.80 4.36
C ASP A 615 32.06 9.45 2.84
N PRO A 616 31.61 8.24 2.42
CA PRO A 616 31.41 8.00 1.01
C PRO A 616 30.33 8.97 0.49
N LYS A 617 30.31 9.24 -0.82
CA LYS A 617 29.18 9.96 -1.43
C LYS A 617 27.92 9.13 -1.26
N TRP A 618 26.78 9.79 -1.06
CA TRP A 618 25.50 9.09 -0.94
C TRP A 618 25.21 8.19 -2.14
N SER A 619 25.52 8.63 -3.35
CA SER A 619 25.41 7.81 -4.58
C SER A 619 26.30 6.59 -4.64
N GLU A 620 27.36 6.49 -3.85
CA GLU A 620 28.17 5.26 -3.74
C GLU A 620 27.43 4.22 -2.91
N VAL A 621 26.60 4.64 -1.96
CA VAL A 621 25.87 3.82 -1.00
C VAL A 621 24.43 3.55 -1.44
N ASN A 622 23.72 4.56 -1.94
CA ASN A 622 22.32 4.49 -2.36
C ASN A 622 22.25 4.19 -3.87
N ARG A 623 21.72 3.00 -4.22
CA ARG A 623 21.76 2.50 -5.60
C ARG A 623 20.34 2.24 -6.12
N PHE A 624 20.15 2.57 -7.38
CA PHE A 624 19.01 2.15 -8.16
C PHE A 624 19.46 1.07 -9.15
N ARG A 625 18.88 -0.14 -9.03
CA ARG A 625 19.24 -1.29 -9.85
C ARG A 625 18.04 -1.80 -10.63
N ARG A 626 18.22 -1.95 -11.96
CA ARG A 626 17.17 -2.49 -12.83
C ARG A 626 17.76 -3.03 -14.13
N GLY A 627 17.69 -4.35 -14.34
CA GLY A 627 18.31 -4.98 -15.52
C GLY A 627 19.82 -4.71 -15.55
N THR A 628 20.29 -4.00 -16.56
CA THR A 628 21.71 -3.61 -16.72
C THR A 628 22.02 -2.26 -16.03
N ILE A 629 21.04 -1.58 -15.49
CA ILE A 629 21.21 -0.29 -14.80
C ILE A 629 21.67 -0.56 -13.38
N ASP A 630 22.79 0.04 -12.94
CA ASP A 630 23.25 0.15 -11.56
C ASP A 630 23.82 1.57 -11.35
N GLU A 631 22.96 2.49 -10.93
CA GLU A 631 23.29 3.90 -10.83
C GLU A 631 23.15 4.42 -9.40
N GLY A 632 24.03 5.35 -9.03
CA GLY A 632 23.93 6.07 -7.77
C GLY A 632 22.84 7.13 -7.83
N VAL A 633 21.97 7.21 -6.81
CA VAL A 633 20.83 8.10 -6.83
C VAL A 633 20.76 8.97 -5.57
N GLY A 634 20.41 10.24 -5.76
CA GLY A 634 20.05 11.15 -4.66
C GLY A 634 18.61 10.98 -4.21
N GLY A 635 18.27 11.54 -3.04
CA GLY A 635 17.03 11.30 -2.34
C GLY A 635 17.19 10.21 -1.28
N GLY A 636 16.25 10.10 -0.39
CA GLY A 636 16.35 9.17 0.73
C GLY A 636 15.01 8.94 1.42
N PRO A 637 15.01 8.14 2.47
CA PRO A 637 13.81 7.91 3.26
C PRO A 637 13.27 9.22 3.84
N ASP A 638 11.94 9.41 3.75
CA ASP A 638 11.21 10.59 4.25
C ASP A 638 11.68 11.96 3.67
N THR A 639 12.40 11.98 2.53
CA THR A 639 12.58 13.20 1.73
C THR A 639 11.52 13.31 0.64
N MET A 640 11.27 14.50 0.09
CA MET A 640 10.29 14.68 -1.00
C MET A 640 10.67 13.86 -2.24
N ARG A 641 11.97 13.77 -2.56
CA ARG A 641 12.52 12.76 -3.46
C ARG A 641 12.73 11.46 -2.67
N ALA A 642 11.70 10.68 -2.48
CA ALA A 642 11.77 9.46 -1.68
C ALA A 642 12.41 8.32 -2.46
N ILE A 643 13.59 7.93 -2.07
CA ILE A 643 14.28 6.71 -2.54
C ILE A 643 14.52 5.86 -1.31
N GLU A 644 13.82 4.74 -1.24
CA GLU A 644 13.77 3.92 -0.04
C GLU A 644 14.20 2.49 -0.31
N SER A 645 14.78 1.87 0.71
CA SER A 645 15.21 0.48 0.77
C SER A 645 14.80 -0.14 2.12
N GLY A 646 15.37 -1.27 2.49
CA GLY A 646 15.34 -1.76 3.87
C GLY A 646 16.06 -0.84 4.85
N LEU A 647 15.95 -1.13 6.15
CA LEU A 647 16.65 -0.38 7.22
C LEU A 647 18.16 -0.68 7.27
N GLU A 648 18.58 -1.81 6.72
CA GLU A 648 19.95 -2.27 6.68
C GLU A 648 20.45 -2.37 5.24
N PRO A 649 21.73 -2.07 4.99
CA PRO A 649 22.33 -2.24 3.68
C PRO A 649 22.46 -3.73 3.32
N GLY A 650 22.55 -4.01 2.02
CA GLY A 650 22.88 -5.35 1.52
C GLY A 650 24.29 -5.82 1.87
N PRO A 651 24.64 -7.06 1.48
CA PRO A 651 25.94 -7.65 1.78
C PRO A 651 27.14 -6.88 1.20
N ASP A 652 26.92 -6.03 0.20
CA ASP A 652 27.92 -5.14 -0.41
C ASP A 652 27.99 -3.76 0.27
N GLY A 653 27.30 -3.56 1.39
CA GLY A 653 27.23 -2.31 2.12
C GLY A 653 26.34 -1.25 1.49
N LYS A 654 25.62 -1.58 0.42
CA LYS A 654 24.80 -0.64 -0.34
C LYS A 654 23.31 -0.84 -0.08
N PHE A 655 22.57 0.25 -0.11
CA PHE A 655 21.13 0.22 -0.17
C PHE A 655 20.68 0.07 -1.62
N GLU A 656 19.72 -0.80 -1.88
CA GLU A 656 19.08 -0.96 -3.17
C GLU A 656 17.66 -0.41 -3.09
N ALA A 657 17.36 0.60 -3.90
CA ALA A 657 16.04 1.20 -3.98
C ALA A 657 15.01 0.15 -4.45
N ASN A 658 14.01 -0.11 -3.64
CA ASN A 658 12.94 -1.07 -3.92
C ASN A 658 11.53 -0.56 -3.61
N LYS A 659 11.44 0.66 -3.08
CA LYS A 659 10.21 1.41 -2.80
C LYS A 659 10.51 2.91 -2.74
N GLY A 660 9.50 3.71 -2.56
CA GLY A 660 9.60 5.16 -2.53
C GLY A 660 8.85 5.77 -3.71
N ASP A 661 9.40 6.81 -4.32
CA ASP A 661 8.80 7.42 -5.51
C ASP A 661 8.56 6.38 -6.59
N THR A 662 7.30 6.21 -6.99
CA THR A 662 6.91 5.28 -8.04
C THR A 662 6.30 6.03 -9.22
N LEU A 663 4.99 5.96 -9.40
CA LEU A 663 4.30 6.74 -10.43
C LEU A 663 4.12 8.18 -9.95
N ILE A 664 4.68 9.14 -10.69
CA ILE A 664 4.58 10.57 -10.41
C ILE A 664 3.82 11.24 -11.54
N TYR A 665 2.83 12.09 -11.21
CA TYR A 665 2.18 12.98 -12.17
C TYR A 665 2.29 14.43 -11.69
N PHE A 666 2.62 15.33 -12.64
CA PHE A 666 2.36 16.76 -12.57
C PHE A 666 1.18 17.07 -13.47
N VAL A 667 0.08 17.51 -12.89
CA VAL A 667 -1.17 17.82 -13.59
C VAL A 667 -1.45 19.30 -13.48
N GLU A 668 -1.83 19.93 -14.58
CA GLU A 668 -2.16 21.34 -14.64
C GLU A 668 -3.45 21.58 -15.44
N TRP A 669 -4.30 22.45 -14.95
CA TRP A 669 -5.41 23.04 -15.70
C TRP A 669 -5.11 24.50 -15.93
N ASP A 670 -5.05 24.93 -17.19
CA ASP A 670 -4.80 26.32 -17.56
C ASP A 670 -6.01 27.22 -17.22
N GLN A 671 -5.86 28.51 -17.46
CA GLN A 671 -6.92 29.50 -17.19
C GLN A 671 -8.22 29.25 -17.98
N ALA A 672 -8.17 28.49 -19.08
CA ALA A 672 -9.33 28.05 -19.83
C ALA A 672 -9.89 26.70 -19.35
N GLY A 673 -9.28 26.10 -18.33
CA GLY A 673 -9.65 24.78 -17.80
C GLY A 673 -9.18 23.62 -18.65
N LYS A 674 -8.24 23.84 -19.59
CA LYS A 674 -7.66 22.74 -20.38
C LYS A 674 -6.58 22.04 -19.58
N VAL A 675 -6.73 20.71 -19.47
CA VAL A 675 -5.77 19.87 -18.76
C VAL A 675 -4.53 19.58 -19.59
N SER A 676 -3.36 19.56 -18.93
CA SER A 676 -2.11 18.97 -19.43
C SER A 676 -1.40 18.25 -18.28
N ALA A 677 -0.63 17.22 -18.61
CA ALA A 677 0.08 16.47 -17.58
C ALA A 677 1.40 15.88 -18.09
N GLN A 678 2.29 15.66 -17.14
CA GLN A 678 3.52 14.89 -17.31
C GLN A 678 3.55 13.77 -16.28
N SER A 679 4.15 12.63 -16.64
CA SER A 679 4.31 11.49 -15.73
C SER A 679 5.69 10.88 -15.82
N ILE A 680 6.03 10.07 -14.84
CA ILE A 680 7.17 9.16 -14.87
C ILE A 680 6.91 7.95 -13.98
N HIS A 681 7.21 6.77 -14.52
CA HIS A 681 7.26 5.52 -13.75
C HIS A 681 8.72 5.17 -13.45
N GLN A 682 9.02 4.58 -12.28
CA GLN A 682 10.40 4.27 -11.88
C GLN A 682 11.07 3.24 -12.82
N PHE A 683 10.30 2.36 -13.45
CA PHE A 683 10.81 1.32 -14.34
C PHE A 683 10.31 1.48 -15.78
N GLY A 684 9.04 1.22 -15.99
CA GLY A 684 8.30 1.12 -17.23
C GLY A 684 7.02 0.31 -16.99
N SER A 685 6.24 0.04 -18.04
CA SER A 685 4.94 -0.65 -17.91
C SER A 685 5.09 -2.13 -17.50
N ALA A 686 6.13 -2.83 -17.95
CA ALA A 686 6.34 -4.26 -17.70
C ALA A 686 7.24 -4.48 -16.47
N THR A 687 6.65 -4.54 -15.26
CA THR A 687 7.43 -4.60 -14.02
C THR A 687 8.12 -5.96 -13.78
N LEU A 688 7.65 -7.06 -14.35
CA LEU A 688 8.19 -8.41 -14.11
C LEU A 688 8.82 -9.05 -15.35
N ASP A 689 8.48 -8.63 -16.56
CA ASP A 689 8.99 -9.24 -17.80
C ASP A 689 10.28 -8.57 -18.25
N SER A 690 11.42 -9.16 -17.89
CA SER A 690 12.76 -8.66 -18.28
C SER A 690 13.04 -8.72 -19.79
N ALA A 691 12.23 -9.41 -20.57
CA ALA A 691 12.35 -9.47 -22.03
C ALA A 691 11.57 -8.33 -22.71
N SER A 692 10.67 -7.67 -21.99
CA SER A 692 9.90 -6.53 -22.51
C SER A 692 10.80 -5.30 -22.75
N PRO A 693 10.62 -4.56 -23.85
CA PRO A 693 11.28 -3.28 -24.05
C PRO A 693 10.91 -2.26 -22.95
N HIS A 694 9.76 -2.43 -22.31
CA HIS A 694 9.25 -1.56 -21.24
C HIS A 694 9.58 -2.06 -19.82
N TYR A 695 10.60 -2.92 -19.69
CA TYR A 695 11.08 -3.39 -18.38
C TYR A 695 11.80 -2.29 -17.59
N ALA A 696 12.54 -1.40 -18.28
CA ALA A 696 13.39 -0.37 -17.69
C ALA A 696 13.51 0.91 -18.53
N ASP A 697 12.67 1.10 -19.54
CA ASP A 697 12.79 2.20 -20.51
C ASP A 697 12.57 3.59 -19.92
N GLN A 698 11.79 3.71 -18.84
CA GLN A 698 11.58 4.97 -18.13
C GLN A 698 12.62 5.22 -17.02
N ALA A 699 13.37 4.21 -16.58
CA ALA A 699 14.35 4.34 -15.52
C ALA A 699 15.42 5.43 -15.76
N PRO A 700 15.98 5.62 -16.97
CA PRO A 700 16.92 6.71 -17.23
C PRO A 700 16.32 8.11 -17.05
N LEU A 701 15.05 8.32 -17.42
CA LEU A 701 14.34 9.59 -17.17
C LEU A 701 14.09 9.78 -15.68
N TYR A 702 13.62 8.74 -15.00
CA TYR A 702 13.36 8.74 -13.57
C TYR A 702 14.61 9.11 -12.74
N LEU A 703 15.77 8.59 -13.11
CA LEU A 703 17.05 8.87 -12.46
C LEU A 703 17.50 10.32 -12.66
N ARG A 704 17.19 10.93 -13.81
CA ARG A 704 17.46 12.35 -14.09
C ARG A 704 16.36 13.30 -13.65
N GLU A 705 15.30 12.78 -12.99
CA GLU A 705 14.13 13.55 -12.56
C GLU A 705 13.42 14.23 -13.75
N GLU A 706 13.50 13.62 -14.92
CA GLU A 706 12.83 14.05 -16.15
C GLU A 706 11.48 13.38 -16.28
N MET A 707 10.53 14.09 -16.89
CA MET A 707 9.14 13.63 -17.03
C MET A 707 8.80 13.44 -18.52
N LYS A 708 7.96 12.44 -18.81
CA LYS A 708 7.36 12.25 -20.14
C LYS A 708 5.98 12.93 -20.22
N PRO A 709 5.51 13.35 -21.40
CA PRO A 709 4.15 13.85 -21.56
C PRO A 709 3.12 12.73 -21.36
N VAL A 710 1.94 13.11 -20.86
CA VAL A 710 0.75 12.25 -20.87
C VAL A 710 -0.13 12.68 -22.02
N TRP A 711 -0.28 11.82 -23.02
CA TRP A 711 -1.13 12.10 -24.18
C TRP A 711 -2.59 11.77 -23.87
N LEU A 712 -3.44 12.80 -23.85
CA LEU A 712 -4.88 12.66 -23.54
C LEU A 712 -5.75 12.61 -24.78
N ASP A 713 -5.27 13.18 -25.86
CA ASP A 713 -5.95 13.18 -27.18
C ASP A 713 -5.49 11.99 -28.02
N GLU A 714 -6.43 11.24 -28.60
CA GLU A 714 -6.12 10.09 -29.47
C GLU A 714 -5.21 10.47 -30.64
N ALA A 715 -5.38 11.66 -31.21
CA ALA A 715 -4.49 12.12 -32.30
C ALA A 715 -3.03 12.28 -31.85
N GLN A 716 -2.78 12.71 -30.62
CA GLN A 716 -1.45 12.76 -30.04
C GLN A 716 -0.91 11.35 -29.76
N VAL A 717 -1.73 10.45 -29.20
CA VAL A 717 -1.34 9.04 -28.98
C VAL A 717 -0.92 8.39 -30.29
N ARG A 718 -1.67 8.63 -31.38
CA ARG A 718 -1.36 8.07 -32.71
C ARG A 718 -0.04 8.59 -33.31
N GLN A 719 0.43 9.78 -32.93
CA GLN A 719 1.74 10.30 -33.34
C GLN A 719 2.91 9.60 -32.61
N HIS A 720 2.61 8.96 -31.47
CA HIS A 720 3.56 8.25 -30.64
C HIS A 720 3.16 6.78 -30.45
N LEU A 721 2.45 6.22 -31.44
CA LEU A 721 1.90 4.87 -31.37
C LEU A 721 3.00 3.83 -31.55
N GLU A 722 3.11 2.89 -30.63
CA GLU A 722 3.88 1.67 -30.79
C GLU A 722 3.04 0.59 -31.49
N ARG A 723 1.85 0.29 -30.95
CA ARG A 723 0.91 -0.69 -31.54
C ARG A 723 -0.54 -0.39 -31.17
N GLU A 724 -1.45 -0.82 -32.07
CA GLU A 724 -2.90 -0.81 -31.84
C GLU A 724 -3.46 -2.22 -32.05
N TYR A 725 -4.35 -2.65 -31.16
CA TYR A 725 -4.94 -3.98 -31.24
C TYR A 725 -6.29 -4.04 -30.53
N ARG A 726 -7.03 -5.13 -30.80
CA ARG A 726 -8.28 -5.51 -30.13
C ARG A 726 -8.07 -6.88 -29.51
N PRO A 727 -8.20 -7.05 -28.19
CA PRO A 727 -8.02 -8.35 -27.54
C PRO A 727 -8.92 -9.43 -28.14
N GLY A 728 -8.32 -10.56 -28.53
CA GLY A 728 -9.06 -11.71 -29.09
C GLY A 728 -9.54 -11.56 -30.55
N ARG A 729 -9.07 -10.55 -31.26
CA ARG A 729 -9.39 -10.34 -32.71
C ARG A 729 -8.14 -10.22 -33.53
#